data_630b8335faaaee4545d763cc6a07a7f0
#
_entry.id   630b8335faaaee4545d763cc6a07a7f0
#
_cell.length_a   1.000
_cell.length_b   1.000
_cell.length_c   1.000
_cell.angle_alpha   90.00
_cell.angle_beta   90.00
_cell.angle_gamma   90.00
#
_symmetry.space_group_name_H-M   'P 1'
#
loop_
_entity.id
_entity.type
_entity.pdbx_description
1 polymer ?
#
loop_
_entity_poly.entity_id
_entity_poly.type
_entity_poly.pdbx_seq_one_letter_code
_entity_poly.pdbx_strand_id
1 'polypeptide(L)'
;MFKVTFAFENGSTVEAFANAGDNLLEVARGANVAIDAPCSGNGACGKCRVQLKGGELDSKKTLHISDEEYNAGWRLACMSKITADVEVLVPDIASAYKSRMKVADLSSKEEIAIFEKAKHEVESAGIELTNSLDVIEVHMEEPSLDDTMPDNERLTRALRKYMNLKHIRIPYSVLKKLPDVLRNSKFSVKCVVRTTPNDMFVYDIFDSKEDVVIGGLAVDIGTTTVSAVLINMESGEILAKSSSGNGQIRFGADVINRIIESQKPGGKKKLQDAVIKETINPMIHEMCRSIHFPEQQIYRMCVASNTTMNHLFAGINADPLRMEPYIPAFFKTNSLFASDVGIEINPDAHIIMAPNIGSYVGGDITAGTLVSMIWNRPEFSLFIDLGTNGELVFGNSDFMMSCACSAGPAFEGGDISCGMRATDGAIEACTIDKATMEPTYKVVGDPGTKPVGLCGSGIIDVISELFMTGIINPKGKFVREGKRVRHDHYGMGSYVIAFEEEAGSVKDVEITEVDIDNFIRAKGAIFSAIRTMLNSLDFDVSMIDDVYVAGGIGSGINMANAVHIGMFPDIPLEKFHYIGNSSLTGAYLMLHSTPAEKKTYELASNMTYLELSTVPTYMDEFVAACFIPHTDTHLFPSVMEEQQKR
;
A
#
# COMPACT_ATOMS: atom_id res chain seq x y z
N MET A 1 -13.23 0.90 -37.42
CA MET A 1 -12.63 0.40 -36.16
C MET A 1 -11.15 0.34 -36.40
N PHE A 2 -10.35 1.01 -35.57
CA PHE A 2 -8.90 1.10 -35.68
C PHE A 2 -8.23 0.18 -34.68
N LYS A 3 -7.06 -0.35 -35.05
CA LYS A 3 -6.21 -1.17 -34.18
C LYS A 3 -5.34 -0.26 -33.32
N VAL A 4 -5.35 -0.46 -32.02
CA VAL A 4 -4.49 0.24 -31.05
C VAL A 4 -3.57 -0.78 -30.42
N THR A 5 -2.25 -0.62 -30.63
CA THR A 5 -1.24 -1.47 -30.04
C THR A 5 -0.53 -0.70 -28.92
N PHE A 6 -0.70 -1.16 -27.69
CA PHE A 6 0.06 -0.68 -26.53
C PHE A 6 1.30 -1.54 -26.36
N ALA A 7 2.47 -0.97 -26.60
CA ALA A 7 3.77 -1.60 -26.39
C ALA A 7 4.33 -1.20 -25.02
N PHE A 8 5.03 -2.09 -24.34
CA PHE A 8 5.69 -1.83 -23.06
C PHE A 8 7.22 -1.93 -23.18
N GLU A 9 7.95 -1.31 -22.27
CA GLU A 9 9.42 -1.30 -22.26
C GLU A 9 10.03 -2.71 -22.18
N ASN A 10 9.31 -3.67 -21.61
CA ASN A 10 9.73 -5.08 -21.56
C ASN A 10 9.48 -5.87 -22.85
N GLY A 11 9.04 -5.21 -23.92
CA GLY A 11 8.75 -5.82 -25.21
C GLY A 11 7.41 -6.53 -25.35
N SER A 12 6.57 -6.56 -24.29
CA SER A 12 5.21 -7.09 -24.40
C SER A 12 4.27 -6.09 -25.09
N THR A 13 3.19 -6.58 -25.71
CA THR A 13 2.18 -5.76 -26.37
C THR A 13 0.77 -6.19 -25.98
N VAL A 14 -0.15 -5.23 -25.93
CA VAL A 14 -1.59 -5.45 -25.81
C VAL A 14 -2.29 -4.79 -26.99
N GLU A 15 -3.16 -5.53 -27.67
CA GLU A 15 -3.94 -5.03 -28.80
C GLU A 15 -5.38 -4.75 -28.38
N ALA A 16 -5.90 -3.63 -28.83
CA ALA A 16 -7.29 -3.22 -28.65
C ALA A 16 -7.86 -2.67 -29.96
N PHE A 17 -9.18 -2.57 -30.05
CA PHE A 17 -9.87 -1.97 -31.17
C PHE A 17 -10.72 -0.80 -30.70
N ALA A 18 -10.68 0.31 -31.44
CA ALA A 18 -11.35 1.55 -31.10
C ALA A 18 -12.07 2.16 -32.31
N ASN A 19 -13.06 3.00 -32.07
CA ASN A 19 -13.69 3.80 -33.11
C ASN A 19 -12.95 5.13 -33.30
N ALA A 20 -13.19 5.77 -34.44
CA ALA A 20 -12.68 7.11 -34.69
C ALA A 20 -13.22 8.09 -33.64
N GLY A 21 -12.30 8.83 -32.99
CA GLY A 21 -12.62 9.81 -31.95
C GLY A 21 -12.64 9.26 -30.53
N ASP A 22 -12.51 7.95 -30.33
CA ASP A 22 -12.37 7.36 -28.99
C ASP A 22 -11.13 7.91 -28.29
N ASN A 23 -11.24 8.10 -26.97
CA ASN A 23 -10.12 8.59 -26.14
C ASN A 23 -9.13 7.47 -25.89
N LEU A 24 -7.84 7.72 -26.11
CA LEU A 24 -6.79 6.70 -25.97
C LEU A 24 -6.67 6.14 -24.55
N LEU A 25 -6.87 6.98 -23.50
CA LEU A 25 -6.86 6.52 -22.11
C LEU A 25 -8.03 5.58 -21.80
N GLU A 26 -9.22 5.89 -22.31
CA GLU A 26 -10.40 5.04 -22.11
C GLU A 26 -10.26 3.70 -22.85
N VAL A 27 -9.69 3.71 -24.05
CA VAL A 27 -9.39 2.47 -24.79
C VAL A 27 -8.34 1.64 -24.05
N ALA A 28 -7.33 2.29 -23.47
CA ALA A 28 -6.33 1.62 -22.62
C ALA A 28 -7.00 0.95 -21.39
N ARG A 29 -7.89 1.68 -20.71
CA ARG A 29 -8.67 1.15 -19.56
C ARG A 29 -9.53 -0.05 -19.99
N GLY A 30 -10.25 0.05 -21.09
CA GLY A 30 -11.05 -1.05 -21.63
C GLY A 30 -10.23 -2.28 -22.03
N ALA A 31 -8.97 -2.09 -22.39
CA ALA A 31 -8.01 -3.14 -22.71
C ALA A 31 -7.20 -3.63 -21.50
N ASN A 32 -7.52 -3.18 -20.28
CA ASN A 32 -6.75 -3.41 -19.05
C ASN A 32 -5.27 -2.99 -19.16
N VAL A 33 -5.00 -1.92 -19.91
CA VAL A 33 -3.68 -1.28 -20.00
C VAL A 33 -3.65 -0.14 -19.00
N ALA A 34 -2.85 -0.28 -17.96
CA ALA A 34 -2.67 0.77 -16.96
C ALA A 34 -1.76 1.87 -17.52
N ILE A 35 -2.32 3.06 -17.67
CA ILE A 35 -1.59 4.30 -17.91
C ILE A 35 -1.76 5.14 -16.65
N ASP A 36 -0.66 5.68 -16.10
CA ASP A 36 -0.72 6.52 -14.92
C ASP A 36 -1.53 7.79 -15.18
N ALA A 37 -2.75 7.85 -14.67
CA ALA A 37 -3.68 8.94 -14.88
C ALA A 37 -4.36 9.36 -13.57
N PRO A 38 -3.58 9.85 -12.58
CA PRO A 38 -4.08 10.15 -11.24
C PRO A 38 -5.15 11.24 -11.20
N CYS A 39 -5.27 12.06 -12.26
CA CYS A 39 -6.35 13.03 -12.43
C CYS A 39 -7.55 12.46 -13.20
N SER A 40 -7.73 11.15 -13.25
CA SER A 40 -8.82 10.47 -13.95
C SER A 40 -9.02 10.86 -15.44
N GLY A 41 -7.98 11.42 -16.05
CA GLY A 41 -7.97 11.75 -17.48
C GLY A 41 -8.33 13.19 -17.83
N ASN A 42 -8.35 14.11 -16.86
CA ASN A 42 -8.72 15.52 -17.07
C ASN A 42 -7.65 16.39 -17.76
N GLY A 43 -6.48 15.83 -18.08
CA GLY A 43 -5.35 16.59 -18.65
C GLY A 43 -4.62 17.46 -17.65
N ALA A 44 -4.97 17.43 -16.37
CA ALA A 44 -4.48 18.34 -15.35
C ALA A 44 -3.08 17.97 -14.83
N CYS A 45 -2.75 16.68 -14.69
CA CYS A 45 -1.53 16.25 -13.99
C CYS A 45 -0.33 15.94 -14.91
N GLY A 46 -0.53 15.84 -16.23
CA GLY A 46 0.53 15.52 -17.18
C GLY A 46 1.15 14.11 -17.06
N LYS A 47 0.56 13.20 -16.28
CA LYS A 47 1.16 11.90 -15.93
C LYS A 47 0.84 10.78 -16.92
N CYS A 48 -0.30 10.84 -17.63
CA CYS A 48 -0.71 9.81 -18.60
C CYS A 48 0.09 9.86 -19.91
N ARG A 49 1.40 9.93 -19.76
CA ARG A 49 2.35 10.06 -20.88
C ARG A 49 2.50 8.74 -21.62
N VAL A 50 2.35 8.79 -22.92
CA VAL A 50 2.65 7.69 -23.83
C VAL A 50 3.48 8.22 -24.97
N GLN A 51 4.29 7.38 -25.60
CA GLN A 51 5.09 7.78 -26.75
C GLN A 51 4.54 7.12 -28.01
N LEU A 52 4.09 7.93 -28.98
CA LEU A 52 3.64 7.47 -30.28
C LEU A 52 4.83 6.87 -31.05
N LYS A 53 4.73 5.60 -31.41
CA LYS A 53 5.74 4.86 -32.17
C LYS A 53 5.33 4.68 -33.62
N GLY A 54 4.02 4.60 -33.90
CA GLY A 54 3.50 4.46 -35.24
C GLY A 54 2.04 4.94 -35.34
N GLY A 55 1.61 5.34 -36.51
CA GLY A 55 0.26 5.85 -36.74
C GLY A 55 0.10 7.34 -36.40
N GLU A 56 -1.15 7.77 -36.21
CA GLU A 56 -1.51 9.17 -35.97
C GLU A 56 -2.59 9.27 -34.88
N LEU A 57 -2.42 10.26 -33.99
CA LEU A 57 -3.38 10.61 -32.93
C LEU A 57 -3.76 12.08 -33.08
N ASP A 58 -5.05 12.39 -32.96
CA ASP A 58 -5.51 13.78 -32.76
C ASP A 58 -5.26 14.13 -31.30
N SER A 59 -4.15 14.83 -31.03
CA SER A 59 -3.68 15.15 -29.67
C SER A 59 -3.58 16.65 -29.51
N LYS A 60 -4.22 17.18 -28.47
CA LYS A 60 -4.03 18.58 -28.07
C LYS A 60 -2.68 18.75 -27.38
N LYS A 61 -1.95 19.78 -27.80
CA LYS A 61 -0.72 20.20 -27.11
C LYS A 61 -1.08 20.75 -25.73
N THR A 62 -0.32 20.39 -24.73
CA THR A 62 -0.55 20.77 -23.33
C THR A 62 0.71 21.40 -22.74
N LEU A 63 0.60 22.14 -21.66
CA LEU A 63 1.74 22.72 -20.93
C LEU A 63 2.68 21.66 -20.32
N HIS A 64 2.22 20.40 -20.20
CA HIS A 64 2.96 19.28 -19.60
C HIS A 64 3.88 18.55 -20.60
N ILE A 65 3.84 18.89 -21.88
CA ILE A 65 4.69 18.29 -22.93
C ILE A 65 5.35 19.43 -23.70
N SER A 66 6.69 19.51 -23.64
CA SER A 66 7.44 20.51 -24.38
C SER A 66 7.36 20.29 -25.89
N ASP A 67 7.76 21.28 -26.68
CA ASP A 67 7.81 21.18 -28.13
C ASP A 67 8.74 20.06 -28.60
N GLU A 68 9.87 19.88 -27.92
CA GLU A 68 10.85 18.85 -28.21
C GLU A 68 10.27 17.45 -27.93
N GLU A 69 9.61 17.29 -26.79
CA GLU A 69 8.94 16.03 -26.40
C GLU A 69 7.78 15.70 -27.36
N TYR A 70 6.97 16.70 -27.71
CA TYR A 70 5.86 16.51 -28.65
C TYR A 70 6.37 16.04 -30.03
N ASN A 71 7.47 16.62 -30.50
CA ASN A 71 8.15 16.23 -31.74
C ASN A 71 8.80 14.83 -31.64
N ALA A 72 9.23 14.42 -30.42
CA ALA A 72 9.73 13.09 -30.13
C ALA A 72 8.61 12.03 -29.96
N GLY A 73 7.37 12.40 -30.20
CA GLY A 73 6.22 11.51 -30.16
C GLY A 73 5.49 11.42 -28.82
N TRP A 74 5.91 12.16 -27.79
CA TRP A 74 5.22 12.14 -26.49
C TRP A 74 3.83 12.77 -26.58
N ARG A 75 2.85 12.10 -25.93
CA ARG A 75 1.46 12.53 -25.89
C ARG A 75 0.89 12.27 -24.49
N LEU A 76 -0.19 13.00 -24.13
CA LEU A 76 -1.01 12.62 -22.98
C LEU A 76 -2.16 11.75 -23.49
N ALA A 77 -2.26 10.52 -23.00
CA ALA A 77 -3.30 9.57 -23.44
C ALA A 77 -4.70 10.13 -23.24
N CYS A 78 -4.96 10.84 -22.14
CA CYS A 78 -6.26 11.46 -21.88
C CYS A 78 -6.62 12.61 -22.83
N MET A 79 -5.63 13.24 -23.47
CA MET A 79 -5.82 14.36 -24.41
C MET A 79 -5.66 13.92 -25.87
N SER A 80 -5.59 12.60 -26.13
CA SER A 80 -5.38 12.02 -27.45
C SER A 80 -6.60 11.23 -27.90
N LYS A 81 -7.06 11.49 -29.12
CA LYS A 81 -8.15 10.75 -29.78
C LYS A 81 -7.59 9.89 -30.89
N ILE A 82 -8.17 8.71 -31.05
CA ILE A 82 -7.77 7.73 -32.07
C ILE A 82 -8.39 8.11 -33.40
N THR A 83 -7.53 8.27 -34.44
CA THR A 83 -7.96 8.66 -35.78
C THR A 83 -7.51 7.67 -36.87
N ALA A 84 -6.57 6.78 -36.52
CA ALA A 84 -6.01 5.75 -37.39
C ALA A 84 -5.52 4.57 -36.55
N ASP A 85 -5.02 3.51 -37.20
CA ASP A 85 -4.27 2.47 -36.51
C ASP A 85 -3.05 3.11 -35.85
N VAL A 86 -2.82 2.76 -34.57
CA VAL A 86 -1.79 3.43 -33.77
C VAL A 86 -1.02 2.45 -32.90
N GLU A 87 0.28 2.70 -32.77
CA GLU A 87 1.16 2.03 -31.82
C GLU A 87 1.74 3.05 -30.86
N VAL A 88 1.52 2.82 -29.56
CA VAL A 88 2.04 3.68 -28.48
C VAL A 88 2.86 2.88 -27.50
N LEU A 89 4.01 3.39 -27.12
CA LEU A 89 4.78 2.89 -25.99
C LEU A 89 4.21 3.46 -24.70
N VAL A 90 3.84 2.58 -23.79
CA VAL A 90 3.42 2.92 -22.42
C VAL A 90 4.65 2.80 -21.54
N PRO A 91 5.13 3.90 -20.92
CA PRO A 91 6.27 3.87 -20.00
C PRO A 91 5.99 3.00 -18.79
N ASP A 92 7.04 2.49 -18.17
CA ASP A 92 6.92 1.76 -16.92
C ASP A 92 6.35 2.67 -15.82
N ILE A 93 5.25 2.20 -15.21
CA ILE A 93 4.56 2.91 -14.11
C ILE A 93 5.52 3.09 -12.92
N ALA A 94 6.44 2.16 -12.68
CA ALA A 94 7.43 2.28 -11.62
C ALA A 94 8.28 3.57 -11.75
N SER A 95 8.57 4.01 -12.97
CA SER A 95 9.31 5.26 -13.20
C SER A 95 8.49 6.52 -12.88
N ALA A 96 7.17 6.47 -13.05
CA ALA A 96 6.27 7.58 -12.72
C ALA A 96 6.12 7.79 -11.20
N TYR A 97 6.34 6.74 -10.40
CA TYR A 97 6.28 6.81 -8.93
C TYR A 97 7.58 7.31 -8.27
N LYS A 98 8.67 7.44 -9.03
CA LYS A 98 9.92 8.04 -8.53
C LYS A 98 9.84 9.54 -8.27
N SER A 99 8.75 10.23 -8.68
CA SER A 99 8.55 11.66 -8.46
C SER A 99 7.76 11.91 -7.19
N ARG A 100 8.39 12.56 -6.18
CA ARG A 100 7.85 13.30 -5.01
C ARG A 100 6.40 12.98 -4.55
N MET A 101 5.99 11.70 -4.55
CA MET A 101 4.73 11.30 -3.96
C MET A 101 4.87 11.29 -2.43
N LYS A 102 3.93 11.90 -1.72
CA LYS A 102 3.80 11.69 -0.27
C LYS A 102 3.31 10.25 -0.07
N VAL A 103 4.22 9.34 0.18
CA VAL A 103 3.96 7.96 0.58
C VAL A 103 4.36 7.83 2.03
N ALA A 104 3.62 7.09 2.81
CA ALA A 104 4.02 6.70 4.16
C ALA A 104 5.13 5.63 4.08
N ASP A 105 6.34 6.07 3.69
CA ASP A 105 7.51 5.24 3.38
C ASP A 105 8.72 5.55 4.26
N LEU A 106 8.47 6.18 5.40
CA LEU A 106 9.50 6.64 6.35
C LEU A 106 10.46 7.69 5.76
N SER A 107 10.05 8.47 4.76
CA SER A 107 10.89 9.49 4.14
C SER A 107 10.88 10.81 4.91
N SER A 108 9.78 11.14 5.59
CA SER A 108 9.65 12.35 6.40
C SER A 108 10.11 12.15 7.84
N LYS A 109 10.45 13.25 8.52
CA LYS A 109 10.79 13.21 9.95
C LYS A 109 9.60 12.79 10.81
N GLU A 110 8.41 13.17 10.41
CA GLU A 110 7.16 12.82 11.08
C GLU A 110 6.89 11.33 11.00
N GLU A 111 7.03 10.72 9.83
CA GLU A 111 6.88 9.28 9.62
C GLU A 111 7.92 8.47 10.42
N ILE A 112 9.17 8.95 10.46
CA ILE A 112 10.22 8.31 11.28
C ILE A 112 9.87 8.39 12.77
N ALA A 113 9.36 9.54 13.25
CA ALA A 113 8.96 9.69 14.64
C ALA A 113 7.80 8.76 15.02
N ILE A 114 6.81 8.58 14.13
CA ILE A 114 5.69 7.65 14.31
C ILE A 114 6.22 6.20 14.36
N PHE A 115 7.10 5.84 13.45
CA PHE A 115 7.75 4.52 13.41
C PHE A 115 8.52 4.21 14.70
N GLU A 116 9.38 5.13 15.17
CA GLU A 116 10.15 4.93 16.40
C GLU A 116 9.24 4.87 17.64
N LYS A 117 8.16 5.66 17.67
CA LYS A 117 7.15 5.59 18.73
C LYS A 117 6.48 4.21 18.76
N ALA A 118 6.03 3.69 17.62
CA ALA A 118 5.39 2.38 17.52
C ALA A 118 6.33 1.25 17.96
N LYS A 119 7.59 1.31 17.54
CA LYS A 119 8.64 0.38 17.98
C LYS A 119 8.81 0.39 19.50
N HIS A 120 8.92 1.57 20.10
CA HIS A 120 9.06 1.72 21.54
C HIS A 120 7.81 1.24 22.32
N GLU A 121 6.60 1.49 21.82
CA GLU A 121 5.36 1.00 22.44
C GLU A 121 5.30 -0.53 22.46
N VAL A 122 5.68 -1.19 21.37
CA VAL A 122 5.74 -2.66 21.28
C VAL A 122 6.79 -3.23 22.24
N GLU A 123 7.98 -2.62 22.33
CA GLU A 123 9.00 -3.01 23.32
C GLU A 123 8.50 -2.83 24.76
N SER A 124 7.85 -1.71 25.04
CA SER A 124 7.30 -1.39 26.36
C SER A 124 6.19 -2.35 26.79
N ALA A 125 5.52 -2.99 25.83
CA ALA A 125 4.54 -4.06 26.08
C ALA A 125 5.19 -5.43 26.38
N GLY A 126 6.52 -5.49 26.48
CA GLY A 126 7.27 -6.70 26.82
C GLY A 126 7.64 -7.58 25.63
N ILE A 127 7.53 -7.08 24.39
CA ILE A 127 7.98 -7.78 23.20
C ILE A 127 9.44 -7.40 22.93
N GLU A 128 10.36 -8.33 23.22
CA GLU A 128 11.79 -8.10 22.95
C GLU A 128 12.07 -8.03 21.44
N LEU A 129 12.85 -7.03 21.03
CA LEU A 129 13.29 -6.88 19.64
C LEU A 129 14.54 -7.71 19.38
N THR A 130 14.38 -9.03 19.43
CA THR A 130 15.46 -10.01 19.23
C THR A 130 15.06 -11.02 18.17
N ASN A 131 16.03 -11.45 17.40
CA ASN A 131 15.82 -12.47 16.38
C ASN A 131 16.78 -13.66 16.55
N SER A 132 16.60 -14.67 15.70
CA SER A 132 17.33 -15.92 15.77
C SER A 132 18.53 -15.98 14.80
N LEU A 133 18.88 -14.87 14.13
CA LEU A 133 20.04 -14.78 13.24
C LEU A 133 21.27 -14.33 14.02
N ASP A 134 22.42 -14.94 13.72
CA ASP A 134 23.67 -14.64 14.38
C ASP A 134 24.86 -14.92 13.45
N VAL A 135 26.01 -14.31 13.73
CA VAL A 135 27.30 -14.59 13.10
C VAL A 135 28.15 -15.35 14.10
N ILE A 136 28.40 -16.62 13.82
CA ILE A 136 29.24 -17.47 14.67
C ILE A 136 30.62 -17.61 14.05
N GLU A 137 31.65 -17.22 14.77
CA GLU A 137 33.03 -17.46 14.38
C GLU A 137 33.51 -18.80 14.93
N VAL A 138 34.07 -19.65 14.06
CA VAL A 138 34.58 -20.96 14.40
C VAL A 138 35.99 -21.15 13.84
N HIS A 139 36.84 -21.75 14.67
CA HIS A 139 38.18 -22.17 14.30
C HIS A 139 38.24 -23.71 14.29
N MET A 140 38.79 -24.28 13.25
CA MET A 140 38.88 -25.71 13.06
C MET A 140 40.34 -26.10 12.81
N GLU A 141 40.71 -27.29 13.22
CA GLU A 141 42.00 -27.87 12.85
C GLU A 141 42.01 -28.23 11.35
N GLU A 142 43.13 -27.98 10.70
CA GLU A 142 43.33 -28.37 9.31
C GLU A 142 43.28 -29.90 9.19
N PRO A 143 42.74 -30.46 8.08
CA PRO A 143 42.73 -31.90 7.83
C PRO A 143 44.16 -32.45 7.74
N SER A 144 44.36 -33.65 8.24
CA SER A 144 45.63 -34.39 8.17
C SER A 144 45.38 -35.82 7.76
N LEU A 145 46.43 -36.60 7.54
CA LEU A 145 46.31 -38.04 7.27
C LEU A 145 45.68 -38.82 8.42
N ASP A 146 45.76 -38.27 9.64
CA ASP A 146 45.14 -38.87 10.84
C ASP A 146 43.73 -38.35 11.14
N ASP A 147 43.33 -37.21 10.52
CA ASP A 147 41.98 -36.63 10.58
C ASP A 147 41.46 -36.31 9.17
N THR A 148 40.88 -37.30 8.52
CA THR A 148 40.32 -37.26 7.17
C THR A 148 38.82 -36.91 7.15
N MET A 149 38.28 -36.29 8.18
CA MET A 149 36.87 -35.90 8.28
C MET A 149 36.46 -34.96 7.13
N PRO A 150 35.31 -35.21 6.47
CA PRO A 150 34.81 -34.31 5.43
C PRO A 150 34.57 -32.87 5.94
N ASP A 151 34.69 -31.90 5.05
CA ASP A 151 34.57 -30.46 5.38
C ASP A 151 33.23 -30.11 6.07
N ASN A 152 32.11 -30.65 5.58
CA ASN A 152 30.79 -30.40 6.16
C ASN A 152 30.64 -31.01 7.56
N GLU A 153 31.22 -32.19 7.81
CA GLU A 153 31.21 -32.81 9.14
C GLU A 153 32.16 -32.09 10.09
N ARG A 154 33.31 -31.62 9.60
CA ARG A 154 34.26 -30.79 10.34
C ARG A 154 33.62 -29.49 10.80
N LEU A 155 32.93 -28.76 9.91
CA LEU A 155 32.17 -27.58 10.24
C LEU A 155 31.01 -27.90 11.22
N THR A 156 30.27 -28.96 11.00
CA THR A 156 29.20 -29.40 11.89
C THR A 156 29.72 -29.70 13.29
N ARG A 157 30.87 -30.37 13.40
CA ARG A 157 31.55 -30.65 14.70
C ARG A 157 31.93 -29.36 15.41
N ALA A 158 32.46 -28.38 14.68
CA ALA A 158 32.85 -27.09 15.25
C ALA A 158 31.64 -26.30 15.74
N LEU A 159 30.56 -26.22 14.97
CA LEU A 159 29.32 -25.53 15.35
C LEU A 159 28.63 -26.22 16.57
N ARG A 160 28.71 -27.57 16.68
CA ARG A 160 28.19 -28.30 17.86
C ARG A 160 28.91 -27.96 19.14
N LYS A 161 30.22 -27.63 19.09
CA LYS A 161 30.95 -27.16 20.27
C LYS A 161 30.47 -25.80 20.76
N TYR A 162 29.97 -24.96 19.82
CA TYR A 162 29.43 -23.64 20.13
C TYR A 162 28.05 -23.76 20.81
N MET A 163 27.16 -24.60 20.23
CA MET A 163 25.83 -24.86 20.76
C MET A 163 25.52 -26.37 20.68
N ASN A 164 25.08 -26.97 21.77
CA ASN A 164 24.72 -28.39 21.81
C ASN A 164 23.37 -28.65 21.13
N LEU A 165 23.32 -28.53 19.80
CA LEU A 165 22.11 -28.68 18.98
C LEU A 165 22.01 -30.09 18.38
N LYS A 166 20.78 -30.56 18.23
CA LYS A 166 20.49 -31.89 17.66
C LYS A 166 20.73 -31.92 16.14
N HIS A 167 20.29 -30.88 15.44
CA HIS A 167 20.34 -30.81 13.98
C HIS A 167 21.03 -29.55 13.49
N ILE A 168 22.04 -29.71 12.63
CA ILE A 168 22.70 -28.60 11.93
C ILE A 168 22.52 -28.87 10.43
N ARG A 169 21.92 -27.93 9.73
CA ARG A 169 21.65 -28.02 8.30
C ARG A 169 22.57 -27.10 7.53
N ILE A 170 23.36 -27.67 6.64
CA ILE A 170 24.23 -26.96 5.70
C ILE A 170 23.58 -27.11 4.32
N PRO A 171 23.00 -26.07 3.73
CA PRO A 171 22.36 -26.14 2.43
C PRO A 171 23.37 -26.33 1.30
N TYR A 172 22.89 -26.72 0.13
CA TYR A 172 23.73 -26.96 -1.04
C TYR A 172 24.48 -25.70 -1.51
N SER A 173 23.88 -24.52 -1.36
CA SER A 173 24.49 -23.23 -1.64
C SER A 173 25.79 -23.02 -0.87
N VAL A 174 25.78 -23.30 0.43
CA VAL A 174 26.95 -23.24 1.32
C VAL A 174 27.95 -24.35 0.99
N LEU A 175 27.43 -25.59 0.79
CA LEU A 175 28.29 -26.75 0.51
C LEU A 175 29.14 -26.54 -0.75
N LYS A 176 28.62 -25.87 -1.78
CA LYS A 176 29.36 -25.57 -3.02
C LYS A 176 30.64 -24.75 -2.79
N LYS A 177 30.61 -23.80 -1.88
CA LYS A 177 31.75 -22.91 -1.62
C LYS A 177 32.58 -23.29 -0.40
N LEU A 178 32.07 -24.21 0.41
CA LEU A 178 32.68 -24.62 1.66
C LEU A 178 34.16 -25.06 1.53
N PRO A 179 34.56 -25.93 0.56
CA PRO A 179 35.94 -26.35 0.44
C PRO A 179 36.92 -25.21 0.15
N ASP A 180 36.52 -24.26 -0.69
CA ASP A 180 37.37 -23.13 -1.06
C ASP A 180 37.50 -22.13 0.09
N VAL A 181 36.37 -21.79 0.74
CA VAL A 181 36.38 -20.85 1.88
C VAL A 181 37.22 -21.41 3.01
N LEU A 182 37.08 -22.68 3.38
CA LEU A 182 37.86 -23.29 4.48
C LEU A 182 39.36 -23.23 4.22
N ARG A 183 39.80 -23.53 2.99
CA ARG A 183 41.23 -23.56 2.66
C ARG A 183 41.81 -22.15 2.57
N ASN A 184 41.08 -21.21 1.97
CA ASN A 184 41.50 -19.82 1.85
C ASN A 184 41.60 -19.12 3.22
N SER A 185 40.67 -19.40 4.13
CA SER A 185 40.63 -18.84 5.50
C SER A 185 41.51 -19.61 6.51
N LYS A 186 42.24 -20.64 6.07
CA LYS A 186 43.00 -21.53 6.97
C LYS A 186 42.12 -22.09 8.09
N PHE A 187 40.89 -22.53 7.73
CA PHE A 187 39.92 -23.15 8.62
C PHE A 187 39.42 -22.25 9.77
N SER A 188 39.53 -20.92 9.60
CA SER A 188 38.96 -19.90 10.50
C SER A 188 37.87 -19.14 9.77
N VAL A 189 36.61 -19.37 10.12
CA VAL A 189 35.45 -18.88 9.35
C VAL A 189 34.38 -18.25 10.22
N LYS A 190 33.60 -17.34 9.63
CA LYS A 190 32.33 -16.84 10.15
C LYS A 190 31.19 -17.51 9.44
N CYS A 191 30.20 -17.99 10.19
CA CYS A 191 28.98 -18.57 9.67
C CYS A 191 27.79 -17.69 10.02
N VAL A 192 27.00 -17.31 9.03
CA VAL A 192 25.69 -16.71 9.27
C VAL A 192 24.70 -17.85 9.51
N VAL A 193 24.08 -17.85 10.68
CA VAL A 193 23.22 -18.95 11.13
C VAL A 193 21.87 -18.44 11.63
N ARG A 194 20.85 -19.29 11.53
CA ARG A 194 19.60 -19.16 12.27
C ARG A 194 19.52 -20.28 13.27
N THR A 195 19.31 -19.91 14.54
CA THR A 195 19.20 -20.87 15.64
C THR A 195 17.78 -20.96 16.15
N THR A 196 17.36 -22.18 16.44
CA THR A 196 16.15 -22.50 17.20
C THR A 196 16.54 -23.40 18.38
N PRO A 197 15.66 -23.69 19.35
CA PRO A 197 16.03 -24.53 20.48
C PRO A 197 16.61 -25.92 20.12
N ASN A 198 16.32 -26.45 18.93
CA ASN A 198 16.77 -27.79 18.52
C ASN A 198 17.60 -27.79 17.22
N ASP A 199 17.52 -26.77 16.41
CA ASP A 199 18.05 -26.76 15.05
C ASP A 199 18.91 -25.51 14.80
N MET A 200 19.91 -25.67 13.93
CA MET A 200 20.67 -24.58 13.33
C MET A 200 20.64 -24.72 11.81
N PHE A 201 20.38 -23.63 11.12
CA PHE A 201 20.49 -23.52 9.67
C PHE A 201 21.63 -22.56 9.33
N VAL A 202 22.59 -23.02 8.51
CA VAL A 202 23.73 -22.22 8.06
C VAL A 202 23.37 -21.54 6.75
N TYR A 203 23.17 -20.24 6.74
CA TYR A 203 22.85 -19.50 5.53
C TYR A 203 24.06 -19.21 4.67
N ASP A 204 25.22 -18.96 5.32
CA ASP A 204 26.41 -18.55 4.62
C ASP A 204 27.68 -18.80 5.41
N ILE A 205 28.84 -18.75 4.72
CA ILE A 205 30.16 -18.93 5.30
C ILE A 205 31.16 -17.97 4.65
N PHE A 206 32.00 -17.33 5.49
CA PHE A 206 32.96 -16.30 5.10
C PHE A 206 34.33 -16.56 5.76
N ASP A 207 35.40 -15.95 5.25
CA ASP A 207 36.66 -15.85 6.02
C ASP A 207 36.41 -15.08 7.32
N SER A 208 37.03 -15.51 8.41
CA SER A 208 36.87 -14.86 9.72
C SER A 208 37.30 -13.38 9.76
N LYS A 209 38.07 -12.95 8.74
CA LYS A 209 38.56 -11.57 8.61
C LYS A 209 37.56 -10.66 7.89
N GLU A 210 36.55 -11.24 7.22
CA GLU A 210 35.54 -10.44 6.51
C GLU A 210 34.58 -9.80 7.51
N ASP A 211 34.19 -8.56 7.23
CA ASP A 211 33.09 -7.92 7.93
C ASP A 211 31.78 -8.39 7.30
N VAL A 212 30.94 -9.00 8.13
CA VAL A 212 29.66 -9.57 7.69
C VAL A 212 28.52 -8.81 8.35
N VAL A 213 27.62 -8.28 7.56
CA VAL A 213 26.37 -7.64 8.02
C VAL A 213 25.20 -8.52 7.62
N ILE A 214 24.37 -8.87 8.59
CA ILE A 214 23.15 -9.64 8.34
C ILE A 214 22.05 -8.68 7.89
N GLY A 215 21.72 -8.69 6.59
CA GLY A 215 20.61 -7.94 6.03
C GLY A 215 19.27 -8.63 6.23
N GLY A 216 18.23 -7.83 6.44
CA GLY A 216 16.84 -8.25 6.42
C GLY A 216 15.99 -7.27 5.62
N LEU A 217 14.94 -7.75 4.97
CA LEU A 217 14.07 -6.96 4.10
C LEU A 217 12.61 -7.01 4.59
N ALA A 218 12.06 -5.89 5.02
CA ALA A 218 10.63 -5.77 5.29
C ALA A 218 9.94 -5.10 4.10
N VAL A 219 8.81 -5.68 3.66
CA VAL A 219 8.07 -5.24 2.48
C VAL A 219 6.58 -5.20 2.77
N ASP A 220 5.98 -4.07 2.45
CA ASP A 220 4.54 -3.88 2.37
C ASP A 220 4.12 -3.91 0.90
N ILE A 221 3.32 -4.92 0.50
CA ILE A 221 2.82 -5.06 -0.86
C ILE A 221 1.37 -4.59 -0.90
N GLY A 222 1.18 -3.29 -1.03
CA GLY A 222 -0.15 -2.72 -1.26
C GLY A 222 -0.68 -3.00 -2.67
N THR A 223 -1.98 -2.82 -2.86
CA THR A 223 -2.62 -2.95 -4.18
C THR A 223 -2.05 -1.95 -5.18
N THR A 224 -1.76 -0.73 -4.73
CA THR A 224 -1.28 0.38 -5.57
C THR A 224 0.22 0.62 -5.41
N THR A 225 0.75 0.56 -4.20
CA THR A 225 2.14 0.91 -3.87
C THR A 225 2.82 -0.25 -3.16
N VAL A 226 4.11 -0.45 -3.44
CA VAL A 226 4.98 -1.35 -2.70
C VAL A 226 6.03 -0.51 -1.99
N SER A 227 6.17 -0.71 -0.68
CA SER A 227 7.18 -0.05 0.15
C SER A 227 8.10 -1.08 0.79
N ALA A 228 9.39 -0.79 0.88
CA ALA A 228 10.39 -1.70 1.42
C ALA A 228 11.46 -0.98 2.23
N VAL A 229 11.93 -1.64 3.30
CA VAL A 229 13.08 -1.21 4.08
C VAL A 229 14.08 -2.36 4.23
N LEU A 230 15.35 -2.05 3.97
CA LEU A 230 16.49 -2.92 4.22
C LEU A 230 17.06 -2.56 5.60
N ILE A 231 17.22 -3.55 6.46
CA ILE A 231 17.68 -3.36 7.83
C ILE A 231 18.92 -4.19 8.14
N ASN A 232 19.70 -3.71 9.11
CA ASN A 232 20.68 -4.53 9.80
C ASN A 232 19.95 -5.37 10.86
N MET A 233 19.98 -6.69 10.73
CA MET A 233 19.27 -7.61 11.63
C MET A 233 19.82 -7.64 13.05
N GLU A 234 21.06 -7.24 13.26
CA GLU A 234 21.68 -7.20 14.58
C GLU A 234 21.23 -5.95 15.36
N SER A 235 21.30 -4.77 14.73
CA SER A 235 20.99 -3.49 15.39
C SER A 235 19.55 -3.03 15.21
N GLY A 236 18.84 -3.54 14.20
CA GLY A 236 17.52 -3.04 13.77
C GLY A 236 17.58 -1.72 12.99
N GLU A 237 18.78 -1.22 12.69
CA GLU A 237 18.96 0.02 11.94
C GLU A 237 18.43 -0.12 10.51
N ILE A 238 17.67 0.89 10.04
CA ILE A 238 17.24 0.98 8.64
C ILE A 238 18.42 1.48 7.80
N LEU A 239 18.94 0.60 6.95
CA LEU A 239 20.08 0.87 6.08
C LEU A 239 19.66 1.61 4.80
N ALA A 240 18.56 1.21 4.22
CA ALA A 240 17.99 1.80 3.00
C ALA A 240 16.48 1.59 2.94
N LYS A 241 15.81 2.40 2.13
CA LYS A 241 14.37 2.33 1.90
C LYS A 241 14.05 2.65 0.44
N SER A 242 12.95 2.08 -0.05
CA SER A 242 12.46 2.30 -1.41
C SER A 242 10.95 2.15 -1.46
N SER A 243 10.30 2.92 -2.33
CA SER A 243 8.87 2.80 -2.65
C SER A 243 8.67 2.86 -4.15
N SER A 244 7.75 2.04 -4.65
CA SER A 244 7.42 1.96 -6.08
C SER A 244 5.93 1.68 -6.28
N GLY A 245 5.41 2.02 -7.46
CA GLY A 245 4.10 1.53 -7.88
C GLY A 245 4.11 0.02 -8.06
N ASN A 246 3.03 -0.64 -7.66
CA ASN A 246 2.86 -2.06 -7.87
C ASN A 246 2.67 -2.36 -9.37
N GLY A 247 3.61 -3.05 -10.00
CA GLY A 247 3.59 -3.40 -11.43
C GLY A 247 2.35 -4.20 -11.86
N GLN A 248 1.60 -4.76 -10.91
CA GLN A 248 0.35 -5.45 -11.20
C GLN A 248 -0.81 -4.51 -11.58
N ILE A 249 -0.72 -3.19 -11.32
CA ILE A 249 -1.77 -2.20 -11.62
C ILE A 249 -2.21 -2.26 -13.09
N ARG A 250 -1.26 -2.47 -14.00
CA ARG A 250 -1.54 -2.58 -15.45
C ARG A 250 -2.42 -3.78 -15.83
N PHE A 251 -2.57 -4.76 -14.94
CA PHE A 251 -3.37 -5.96 -15.14
C PHE A 251 -4.71 -5.93 -14.38
N GLY A 252 -4.91 -4.92 -13.54
CA GLY A 252 -6.13 -4.70 -12.78
C GLY A 252 -5.92 -3.61 -11.73
N ALA A 253 -6.80 -2.62 -11.72
CA ALA A 253 -6.74 -1.52 -10.76
C ALA A 253 -7.02 -1.98 -9.32
N ASP A 254 -7.84 -3.01 -9.15
CA ASP A 254 -8.25 -3.58 -7.88
C ASP A 254 -7.95 -5.09 -7.78
N VAL A 255 -8.17 -5.65 -6.59
CA VAL A 255 -7.89 -7.05 -6.29
C VAL A 255 -8.75 -8.02 -7.11
N ILE A 256 -10.01 -7.69 -7.37
CA ILE A 256 -10.94 -8.57 -8.10
C ILE A 256 -10.51 -8.70 -9.56
N ASN A 257 -10.19 -7.56 -10.20
CA ASN A 257 -9.69 -7.56 -11.58
C ASN A 257 -8.39 -8.35 -11.72
N ARG A 258 -7.48 -8.28 -10.73
CA ARG A 258 -6.25 -9.08 -10.72
C ARG A 258 -6.52 -10.58 -10.54
N ILE A 259 -7.48 -10.96 -9.69
CA ILE A 259 -7.90 -12.36 -9.57
C ILE A 259 -8.43 -12.87 -10.91
N ILE A 260 -9.29 -12.10 -11.59
CA ILE A 260 -9.82 -12.45 -12.91
C ILE A 260 -8.69 -12.59 -13.93
N GLU A 261 -7.75 -11.64 -13.97
CA GLU A 261 -6.58 -11.72 -14.86
C GLU A 261 -5.73 -12.95 -14.58
N SER A 262 -5.58 -13.34 -13.30
CA SER A 262 -4.80 -14.52 -12.91
C SER A 262 -5.35 -15.84 -13.49
N GLN A 263 -6.64 -15.88 -13.83
CA GLN A 263 -7.29 -17.07 -14.40
C GLN A 263 -7.04 -17.24 -15.92
N LYS A 264 -6.57 -16.20 -16.60
CA LYS A 264 -6.18 -16.29 -18.02
C LYS A 264 -4.94 -17.17 -18.19
N PRO A 265 -4.73 -17.79 -19.36
CA PRO A 265 -3.52 -18.57 -19.63
C PRO A 265 -2.24 -17.76 -19.35
N GLY A 266 -1.40 -18.27 -18.44
CA GLY A 266 -0.18 -17.57 -17.99
C GLY A 266 -0.41 -16.39 -17.01
N GLY A 267 -1.66 -16.04 -16.71
CA GLY A 267 -2.01 -14.86 -15.90
C GLY A 267 -1.39 -14.85 -14.49
N LYS A 268 -1.39 -15.97 -13.79
CA LYS A 268 -0.75 -16.11 -12.47
C LYS A 268 0.74 -15.73 -12.51
N LYS A 269 1.47 -16.32 -13.47
CA LYS A 269 2.91 -16.05 -13.63
C LYS A 269 3.17 -14.60 -14.00
N LYS A 270 2.35 -14.04 -14.86
CA LYS A 270 2.42 -12.65 -15.30
C LYS A 270 2.26 -11.66 -14.12
N LEU A 271 1.27 -11.90 -13.25
CA LEU A 271 1.06 -11.10 -12.06
C LEU A 271 2.16 -11.28 -11.02
N GLN A 272 2.66 -12.51 -10.83
CA GLN A 272 3.80 -12.79 -9.97
C GLN A 272 5.06 -12.08 -10.47
N ASP A 273 5.38 -12.17 -11.76
CA ASP A 273 6.54 -11.51 -12.34
C ASP A 273 6.44 -9.99 -12.24
N ALA A 274 5.24 -9.41 -12.40
CA ALA A 274 5.02 -7.97 -12.26
C ALA A 274 5.35 -7.46 -10.86
N VAL A 275 4.95 -8.15 -9.80
CA VAL A 275 5.25 -7.73 -8.43
C VAL A 275 6.70 -8.08 -8.03
N ILE A 276 7.23 -9.19 -8.47
CA ILE A 276 8.56 -9.66 -8.05
C ILE A 276 9.66 -9.09 -8.95
N LYS A 277 9.65 -9.44 -10.25
CA LYS A 277 10.76 -9.09 -11.15
C LYS A 277 10.75 -7.64 -11.59
N GLU A 278 9.56 -7.04 -11.69
CA GLU A 278 9.43 -5.68 -12.21
C GLU A 278 9.25 -4.63 -11.12
N THR A 279 8.95 -5.05 -9.87
CA THR A 279 8.77 -4.12 -8.74
C THR A 279 9.78 -4.40 -7.63
N ILE A 280 9.70 -5.54 -6.94
CA ILE A 280 10.48 -5.79 -5.71
C ILE A 280 11.99 -5.97 -6.03
N ASN A 281 12.36 -6.79 -7.01
CA ASN A 281 13.77 -7.00 -7.35
C ASN A 281 14.48 -5.69 -7.78
N PRO A 282 13.91 -4.82 -8.65
CA PRO A 282 14.47 -3.50 -8.92
C PRO A 282 14.64 -2.62 -7.67
N MET A 283 13.67 -2.65 -6.73
CA MET A 283 13.78 -1.93 -5.46
C MET A 283 14.94 -2.45 -4.62
N ILE A 284 15.12 -3.78 -4.52
CA ILE A 284 16.24 -4.41 -3.82
C ILE A 284 17.57 -3.94 -4.41
N HIS A 285 17.73 -4.05 -5.73
CA HIS A 285 18.95 -3.62 -6.42
C HIS A 285 19.24 -2.13 -6.24
N GLU A 286 18.22 -1.27 -6.25
CA GLU A 286 18.38 0.16 -6.03
C GLU A 286 18.86 0.44 -4.60
N MET A 287 18.22 -0.15 -3.58
CA MET A 287 18.61 -0.01 -2.17
C MET A 287 20.04 -0.51 -1.94
N CYS A 288 20.33 -1.73 -2.37
CA CYS A 288 21.64 -2.35 -2.18
C CYS A 288 22.75 -1.56 -2.89
N ARG A 289 22.51 -1.09 -4.12
CA ARG A 289 23.46 -0.27 -4.87
C ARG A 289 23.71 1.08 -4.18
N SER A 290 22.70 1.71 -3.62
CA SER A 290 22.81 3.04 -2.99
C SER A 290 23.76 3.06 -1.79
N ILE A 291 23.91 1.93 -1.09
CA ILE A 291 24.74 1.78 0.10
C ILE A 291 25.87 0.76 -0.07
N HIS A 292 26.09 0.24 -1.29
CA HIS A 292 27.09 -0.80 -1.59
C HIS A 292 26.93 -2.08 -0.76
N PHE A 293 25.69 -2.49 -0.51
CA PHE A 293 25.35 -3.70 0.26
C PHE A 293 25.14 -4.89 -0.70
N PRO A 294 25.73 -6.08 -0.43
CA PRO A 294 25.52 -7.26 -1.26
C PRO A 294 24.12 -7.85 -1.05
N GLU A 295 23.34 -8.03 -2.11
CA GLU A 295 21.99 -8.63 -2.04
C GLU A 295 22.03 -10.04 -1.42
N GLN A 296 23.11 -10.79 -1.64
CA GLN A 296 23.29 -12.13 -1.10
C GLN A 296 23.45 -12.17 0.43
N GLN A 297 23.69 -11.02 1.07
CA GLN A 297 23.74 -10.90 2.53
C GLN A 297 22.37 -10.50 3.14
N ILE A 298 21.29 -10.54 2.38
CA ILE A 298 19.92 -10.45 2.86
C ILE A 298 19.41 -11.87 3.11
N TYR A 299 19.28 -12.27 4.39
CA TYR A 299 19.00 -13.66 4.78
C TYR A 299 17.57 -13.90 5.26
N ARG A 300 16.79 -12.83 5.41
CA ARG A 300 15.40 -12.92 5.84
C ARG A 300 14.58 -11.82 5.19
N MET A 301 13.35 -12.14 4.83
CA MET A 301 12.39 -11.19 4.29
C MET A 301 11.06 -11.35 5.02
N CYS A 302 10.38 -10.25 5.34
CA CYS A 302 9.01 -10.25 5.84
C CYS A 302 8.12 -9.48 4.89
N VAL A 303 7.00 -10.09 4.50
CA VAL A 303 6.00 -9.50 3.62
C VAL A 303 4.70 -9.30 4.39
N ALA A 304 4.22 -8.07 4.46
CA ALA A 304 2.86 -7.73 4.85
C ALA A 304 2.07 -7.32 3.61
N SER A 305 0.88 -7.85 3.43
CA SER A 305 0.00 -7.51 2.31
C SER A 305 -1.39 -8.11 2.50
N ASN A 306 -2.38 -7.62 1.74
CA ASN A 306 -3.70 -8.23 1.77
C ASN A 306 -3.67 -9.68 1.23
N THR A 307 -4.71 -10.43 1.53
CA THR A 307 -4.77 -11.86 1.21
C THR A 307 -4.60 -12.14 -0.28
N THR A 308 -5.17 -11.31 -1.15
CA THR A 308 -5.02 -11.47 -2.61
C THR A 308 -3.57 -11.26 -3.05
N MET A 309 -2.93 -10.19 -2.57
CA MET A 309 -1.53 -9.92 -2.91
C MET A 309 -0.60 -11.02 -2.41
N ASN A 310 -0.87 -11.59 -1.22
CA ASN A 310 -0.15 -12.75 -0.70
C ASN A 310 -0.23 -13.95 -1.65
N HIS A 311 -1.41 -14.27 -2.19
CA HIS A 311 -1.60 -15.36 -3.14
C HIS A 311 -0.89 -15.09 -4.47
N LEU A 312 -1.01 -13.86 -5.01
CA LEU A 312 -0.38 -13.49 -6.28
C LEU A 312 1.15 -13.44 -6.17
N PHE A 313 1.69 -12.96 -5.05
CA PHE A 313 3.13 -12.98 -4.76
C PHE A 313 3.65 -14.43 -4.70
N ALA A 314 2.96 -15.30 -4.00
CA ALA A 314 3.33 -16.71 -3.89
C ALA A 314 3.03 -17.53 -5.17
N GLY A 315 2.39 -16.95 -6.19
CA GLY A 315 1.99 -17.65 -7.42
C GLY A 315 0.89 -18.69 -7.21
N ILE A 316 0.11 -18.54 -6.15
CA ILE A 316 -0.98 -19.46 -5.76
C ILE A 316 -2.30 -18.98 -6.37
N ASN A 317 -3.21 -19.90 -6.66
CA ASN A 317 -4.53 -19.58 -7.21
C ASN A 317 -5.35 -18.73 -6.24
N ALA A 318 -5.71 -17.51 -6.65
CA ALA A 318 -6.50 -16.57 -5.86
C ALA A 318 -8.02 -16.61 -6.19
N ASP A 319 -8.46 -17.39 -7.17
CA ASP A 319 -9.87 -17.41 -7.57
C ASP A 319 -10.86 -17.74 -6.44
N PRO A 320 -10.55 -18.69 -5.52
CA PRO A 320 -11.42 -19.00 -4.38
C PRO A 320 -11.67 -17.81 -3.44
N LEU A 321 -10.82 -16.79 -3.45
CA LEU A 321 -10.99 -15.61 -2.60
C LEU A 321 -12.24 -14.78 -2.94
N ARG A 322 -12.65 -14.77 -4.22
CA ARG A 322 -13.83 -14.04 -4.71
C ARG A 322 -15.07 -14.91 -4.89
N MET A 323 -14.93 -16.21 -4.67
CA MET A 323 -16.00 -17.20 -4.86
C MET A 323 -16.50 -17.66 -3.50
N GLU A 324 -17.81 -17.58 -3.26
CA GLU A 324 -18.41 -18.14 -2.04
C GLU A 324 -18.06 -19.65 -1.91
N PRO A 325 -17.58 -20.13 -0.76
CA PRO A 325 -17.58 -19.51 0.58
C PRO A 325 -16.31 -18.67 0.92
N TYR A 326 -15.59 -18.11 -0.05
CA TYR A 326 -14.46 -17.18 0.14
C TYR A 326 -13.30 -17.78 0.95
N ILE A 327 -12.75 -18.92 0.52
CA ILE A 327 -11.72 -19.67 1.28
C ILE A 327 -10.32 -19.42 0.70
N PRO A 328 -9.39 -18.80 1.47
CA PRO A 328 -7.98 -18.67 1.09
C PRO A 328 -7.28 -20.04 1.04
N ALA A 329 -6.25 -20.17 0.20
CA ALA A 329 -5.43 -21.36 0.18
C ALA A 329 -4.58 -21.53 1.45
N PHE A 330 -4.23 -20.42 2.09
CA PHE A 330 -3.46 -20.40 3.35
C PHE A 330 -3.74 -19.12 4.15
N PHE A 331 -3.62 -19.22 5.46
CA PHE A 331 -3.54 -18.07 6.35
C PHE A 331 -2.08 -17.75 6.72
N LYS A 332 -1.22 -18.76 6.77
CA LYS A 332 0.21 -18.62 7.03
C LYS A 332 1.01 -19.62 6.18
N THR A 333 2.24 -19.26 5.86
CA THR A 333 3.21 -20.17 5.22
C THR A 333 4.22 -20.65 6.26
N ASN A 334 4.64 -21.91 6.17
CA ASN A 334 5.61 -22.49 7.11
C ASN A 334 7.03 -22.52 6.56
N SER A 335 7.20 -22.56 5.24
CA SER A 335 8.51 -22.65 4.58
C SER A 335 8.38 -22.07 3.18
N LEU A 336 8.79 -20.81 3.03
CA LEU A 336 8.89 -20.14 1.76
C LEU A 336 10.29 -19.51 1.69
N PHE A 337 11.01 -19.79 0.63
CA PHE A 337 12.36 -19.27 0.40
C PHE A 337 12.39 -18.30 -0.79
N ALA A 338 13.37 -17.43 -0.80
CA ALA A 338 13.55 -16.45 -1.88
C ALA A 338 13.63 -17.10 -3.26
N SER A 339 14.32 -18.26 -3.35
CA SER A 339 14.44 -19.04 -4.59
C SER A 339 13.12 -19.62 -5.09
N ASP A 340 12.14 -19.90 -4.21
CA ASP A 340 10.84 -20.48 -4.59
C ASP A 340 10.00 -19.50 -5.42
N VAL A 341 10.12 -18.22 -5.14
CA VAL A 341 9.32 -17.16 -5.77
C VAL A 341 10.12 -16.31 -6.76
N GLY A 342 11.46 -16.36 -6.71
CA GLY A 342 12.34 -15.61 -7.61
C GLY A 342 12.71 -14.21 -7.09
N ILE A 343 12.75 -14.03 -5.78
CA ILE A 343 13.33 -12.86 -5.12
C ILE A 343 14.86 -12.94 -5.18
N GLU A 344 15.51 -11.87 -5.61
CA GLU A 344 16.95 -11.83 -5.90
C GLU A 344 17.76 -11.36 -4.67
N ILE A 345 17.69 -12.15 -3.58
CA ILE A 345 18.50 -12.04 -2.36
C ILE A 345 19.23 -13.37 -2.13
N ASN A 346 19.69 -13.67 -0.91
CA ASN A 346 20.20 -15.00 -0.61
C ASN A 346 19.14 -16.06 -1.00
N PRO A 347 19.47 -17.07 -1.82
CA PRO A 347 18.48 -18.02 -2.33
C PRO A 347 17.82 -18.88 -1.23
N ASP A 348 18.52 -19.08 -0.12
CA ASP A 348 18.03 -19.80 1.06
C ASP A 348 17.39 -18.85 2.10
N ALA A 349 17.28 -17.54 1.79
CA ALA A 349 16.62 -16.58 2.67
C ALA A 349 15.16 -16.97 2.90
N HIS A 350 14.78 -17.01 4.16
CA HIS A 350 13.42 -17.37 4.56
C HIS A 350 12.49 -16.16 4.41
N ILE A 351 11.37 -16.35 3.71
CA ILE A 351 10.31 -15.35 3.56
C ILE A 351 9.21 -15.63 4.57
N ILE A 352 9.00 -14.68 5.49
CA ILE A 352 7.86 -14.66 6.40
C ILE A 352 6.75 -13.89 5.73
N MET A 353 5.56 -14.44 5.71
CA MET A 353 4.36 -13.71 5.30
C MET A 353 3.53 -13.44 6.55
N ALA A 354 3.20 -12.17 6.79
CA ALA A 354 2.27 -11.82 7.85
C ALA A 354 0.94 -12.59 7.66
N PRO A 355 0.37 -13.16 8.73
CA PRO A 355 -0.76 -14.09 8.59
C PRO A 355 -2.02 -13.38 8.10
N ASN A 356 -2.76 -14.04 7.21
CA ASN A 356 -4.10 -13.61 6.82
C ASN A 356 -5.14 -14.06 7.87
N ILE A 357 -6.32 -13.45 7.86
CA ILE A 357 -7.45 -13.80 8.73
C ILE A 357 -8.64 -14.25 7.88
N GLY A 358 -8.88 -13.60 6.76
CA GLY A 358 -9.98 -13.87 5.84
C GLY A 358 -9.61 -13.59 4.40
N SER A 359 -10.56 -13.68 3.49
CA SER A 359 -10.32 -13.40 2.07
C SER A 359 -9.96 -11.94 1.79
N TYR A 360 -10.46 -11.03 2.58
CA TYR A 360 -10.27 -9.59 2.40
C TYR A 360 -9.55 -8.90 3.56
N VAL A 361 -9.21 -9.63 4.63
CA VAL A 361 -8.37 -9.14 5.73
C VAL A 361 -7.08 -9.95 5.76
N GLY A 362 -5.99 -9.31 5.42
CA GLY A 362 -4.70 -9.94 5.18
C GLY A 362 -3.63 -9.63 6.21
N GLY A 363 -2.39 -9.94 5.81
CA GLY A 363 -1.21 -9.74 6.62
C GLY A 363 -0.85 -8.29 6.88
N ASP A 364 -1.31 -7.36 6.05
CA ASP A 364 -1.23 -5.91 6.27
C ASP A 364 -1.96 -5.51 7.57
N ILE A 365 -3.15 -6.06 7.78
CA ILE A 365 -3.98 -5.77 8.95
C ILE A 365 -3.46 -6.47 10.20
N THR A 366 -2.98 -7.69 10.11
CA THR A 366 -2.39 -8.36 11.28
C THR A 366 -1.10 -7.71 11.73
N ALA A 367 -0.27 -7.28 10.78
CA ALA A 367 0.92 -6.47 11.03
C ALA A 367 0.54 -5.10 11.62
N GLY A 368 -0.48 -4.44 11.06
CA GLY A 368 -1.01 -3.18 11.57
C GLY A 368 -1.62 -3.30 12.97
N THR A 369 -2.31 -4.41 13.26
CA THR A 369 -2.86 -4.68 14.60
C THR A 369 -1.75 -4.80 15.65
N LEU A 370 -0.62 -5.42 15.32
CA LEU A 370 0.54 -5.44 16.21
C LEU A 370 0.98 -4.02 16.59
N VAL A 371 1.04 -3.12 15.60
CA VAL A 371 1.48 -1.72 15.72
C VAL A 371 0.45 -0.85 16.46
N SER A 372 -0.84 -1.08 16.25
CA SER A 372 -1.92 -0.29 16.86
C SER A 372 -2.01 -0.45 18.38
N MET A 373 -1.40 -1.51 18.93
CA MET A 373 -1.41 -1.84 20.36
C MET A 373 -2.81 -2.11 20.96
N ILE A 374 -3.85 -2.27 20.15
CA ILE A 374 -5.21 -2.61 20.64
C ILE A 374 -5.20 -3.87 21.52
N TRP A 375 -4.40 -4.86 21.15
CA TRP A 375 -4.26 -6.13 21.83
C TRP A 375 -3.67 -6.04 23.25
N ASN A 376 -3.09 -4.88 23.63
CA ASN A 376 -2.43 -4.65 24.92
C ASN A 376 -3.16 -3.62 25.79
N ARG A 377 -4.38 -3.25 25.43
CA ARG A 377 -5.18 -2.21 26.11
C ARG A 377 -6.52 -2.77 26.52
N PRO A 378 -7.04 -2.42 27.71
CA PRO A 378 -8.40 -2.81 28.13
C PRO A 378 -9.49 -1.95 27.48
N GLU A 379 -9.17 -0.74 26.99
CA GLU A 379 -10.07 0.19 26.34
C GLU A 379 -10.49 -0.33 24.96
N PHE A 380 -11.76 -0.14 24.59
CA PHE A 380 -12.26 -0.49 23.28
C PHE A 380 -11.73 0.47 22.21
N SER A 381 -10.97 -0.06 21.31
CA SER A 381 -10.32 0.73 20.26
C SER A 381 -10.72 0.24 18.87
N LEU A 382 -10.74 1.18 17.93
CA LEU A 382 -10.97 0.93 16.52
C LEU A 382 -9.69 1.22 15.76
N PHE A 383 -9.17 0.24 15.04
CA PHE A 383 -8.07 0.41 14.09
C PHE A 383 -8.65 0.41 12.67
N ILE A 384 -8.27 1.40 11.87
CA ILE A 384 -8.71 1.58 10.48
C ILE A 384 -7.47 1.73 9.61
N ASP A 385 -7.30 0.85 8.63
CA ASP A 385 -6.36 1.05 7.54
C ASP A 385 -7.09 1.59 6.32
N LEU A 386 -6.67 2.77 5.86
CA LEU A 386 -7.25 3.48 4.73
C LEU A 386 -6.37 3.31 3.49
N GLY A 387 -6.77 2.43 2.62
CA GLY A 387 -6.21 2.23 1.29
C GLY A 387 -7.30 2.26 0.22
N THR A 388 -7.10 1.49 -0.85
CA THR A 388 -8.12 1.24 -1.89
C THR A 388 -9.35 0.52 -1.30
N ASN A 389 -9.14 -0.29 -0.26
CA ASN A 389 -10.19 -0.80 0.62
C ASN A 389 -10.10 -0.10 1.97
N GLY A 390 -11.13 -0.27 2.80
CA GLY A 390 -11.09 0.07 4.20
C GLY A 390 -11.11 -1.23 5.01
N GLU A 391 -10.04 -1.51 5.70
CA GLU A 391 -9.96 -2.63 6.62
C GLU A 391 -10.02 -2.14 8.06
N LEU A 392 -10.79 -2.84 8.89
CA LEU A 392 -11.09 -2.42 10.25
C LEU A 392 -10.83 -3.55 11.24
N VAL A 393 -10.33 -3.17 12.42
CA VAL A 393 -10.26 -4.03 13.61
C VAL A 393 -10.85 -3.29 14.78
N PHE A 394 -11.80 -3.89 15.47
CA PHE A 394 -12.39 -3.37 16.72
C PHE A 394 -12.19 -4.37 17.84
N GLY A 395 -11.87 -3.88 19.02
CA GLY A 395 -11.74 -4.69 20.22
C GLY A 395 -10.77 -4.12 21.23
N ASN A 396 -10.21 -5.00 22.03
CA ASN A 396 -9.26 -4.69 23.10
C ASN A 396 -8.37 -5.92 23.40
N SER A 397 -7.74 -5.95 24.59
CA SER A 397 -6.92 -7.09 25.01
C SER A 397 -7.68 -8.41 25.14
N ASP A 398 -9.00 -8.39 25.33
CA ASP A 398 -9.81 -9.58 25.58
C ASP A 398 -10.36 -10.22 24.30
N PHE A 399 -10.72 -9.41 23.31
CA PHE A 399 -11.18 -9.88 22.01
C PHE A 399 -10.89 -8.86 20.89
N MET A 400 -10.83 -9.34 19.66
CA MET A 400 -10.74 -8.52 18.47
C MET A 400 -11.62 -9.09 17.35
N MET A 401 -12.30 -8.21 16.64
CA MET A 401 -13.06 -8.51 15.44
C MET A 401 -12.55 -7.66 14.27
N SER A 402 -12.47 -8.24 13.08
CA SER A 402 -12.06 -7.56 11.87
C SER A 402 -13.07 -7.70 10.74
N CYS A 403 -13.14 -6.71 9.89
CA CYS A 403 -13.87 -6.75 8.63
C CYS A 403 -13.16 -5.92 7.56
N ALA A 404 -13.57 -6.08 6.32
CA ALA A 404 -13.13 -5.24 5.20
C ALA A 404 -14.34 -4.67 4.47
N CYS A 405 -14.24 -3.42 4.04
CA CYS A 405 -15.23 -2.77 3.19
C CYS A 405 -14.61 -2.29 1.88
N SER A 406 -15.41 -2.26 0.83
CA SER A 406 -15.00 -1.78 -0.49
C SER A 406 -15.24 -0.27 -0.56
N ALA A 407 -14.29 0.53 -0.08
CA ALA A 407 -14.37 1.98 -0.15
C ALA A 407 -14.13 2.52 -1.57
N GLY A 408 -13.41 1.78 -2.40
CA GLY A 408 -13.03 2.21 -3.75
C GLY A 408 -11.91 3.25 -3.75
N PRO A 409 -11.47 3.70 -4.95
CA PRO A 409 -10.29 4.55 -5.08
C PRO A 409 -10.55 6.04 -4.82
N ALA A 410 -11.75 6.44 -4.37
CA ALA A 410 -12.13 7.84 -4.21
C ALA A 410 -11.19 8.61 -3.26
N PHE A 411 -10.73 7.96 -2.17
CA PHE A 411 -9.77 8.54 -1.24
C PHE A 411 -8.36 8.72 -1.82
N GLU A 412 -8.02 7.99 -2.89
CA GLU A 412 -6.77 8.17 -3.64
C GLU A 412 -6.94 9.15 -4.83
N GLY A 413 -8.10 9.81 -4.94
CA GLY A 413 -8.46 10.70 -6.05
C GLY A 413 -8.98 9.95 -7.28
N GLY A 414 -9.19 8.64 -7.21
CA GLY A 414 -9.87 7.86 -8.24
C GLY A 414 -11.37 8.14 -8.26
N ASP A 415 -12.00 8.00 -9.41
CA ASP A 415 -13.44 8.26 -9.63
C ASP A 415 -13.92 9.70 -9.30
N ILE A 416 -12.96 10.62 -9.11
CA ILE A 416 -13.19 12.07 -8.89
C ILE A 416 -12.64 12.83 -10.09
N SER A 417 -13.44 13.69 -10.68
CA SER A 417 -13.15 14.38 -11.96
C SER A 417 -11.82 15.13 -11.97
N CYS A 418 -11.46 15.83 -10.90
CA CYS A 418 -10.18 16.50 -10.72
C CYS A 418 -9.32 15.83 -9.63
N GLY A 419 -9.66 14.57 -9.28
CA GLY A 419 -8.93 13.82 -8.28
C GLY A 419 -7.53 13.45 -8.75
N MET A 420 -6.57 13.49 -7.82
CA MET A 420 -5.18 13.10 -8.07
C MET A 420 -4.53 12.63 -6.77
N ARG A 421 -3.38 11.99 -6.89
CA ARG A 421 -2.57 11.65 -5.72
C ARG A 421 -1.95 12.91 -5.11
N ALA A 422 -1.52 12.82 -3.85
CA ALA A 422 -0.85 13.90 -3.13
C ALA A 422 0.56 14.16 -3.70
N THR A 423 0.62 14.74 -4.90
CA THR A 423 1.84 15.15 -5.64
C THR A 423 1.80 16.66 -5.89
N ASP A 424 2.88 17.21 -6.42
CA ASP A 424 2.97 18.65 -6.74
C ASP A 424 1.74 19.10 -7.55
N GLY A 425 1.12 20.19 -7.09
CA GLY A 425 -0.11 20.75 -7.67
C GLY A 425 -1.42 20.19 -7.08
N ALA A 426 -1.38 19.18 -6.22
CA ALA A 426 -2.58 18.70 -5.55
C ALA A 426 -3.01 19.66 -4.43
N ILE A 427 -4.28 20.03 -4.39
CA ILE A 427 -4.86 20.71 -3.22
C ILE A 427 -4.99 19.67 -2.10
N GLU A 428 -4.31 19.90 -0.98
CA GLU A 428 -4.28 19.01 0.17
C GLU A 428 -5.14 19.47 1.36
N ALA A 429 -5.49 20.76 1.41
CA ALA A 429 -6.38 21.31 2.42
C ALA A 429 -7.19 22.46 1.83
N CYS A 430 -8.42 22.63 2.31
CA CYS A 430 -9.34 23.68 1.86
C CYS A 430 -10.26 24.13 2.99
N THR A 431 -10.52 25.45 3.03
CA THR A 431 -11.58 26.06 3.84
C THR A 431 -12.43 26.94 2.95
N ILE A 432 -13.72 27.10 3.25
CA ILE A 432 -14.65 27.91 2.47
C ILE A 432 -15.33 28.94 3.36
N ASP A 433 -15.23 30.22 3.01
CA ASP A 433 -15.95 31.27 3.71
C ASP A 433 -17.46 31.16 3.46
N LYS A 434 -18.26 31.08 4.53
CA LYS A 434 -19.71 30.86 4.44
C LYS A 434 -20.45 31.99 3.72
N ALA A 435 -20.02 33.24 3.88
CA ALA A 435 -20.73 34.39 3.35
C ALA A 435 -20.42 34.63 1.87
N THR A 436 -19.14 34.58 1.52
CA THR A 436 -18.66 34.85 0.16
C THR A 436 -18.59 33.61 -0.72
N MET A 437 -18.57 32.42 -0.13
CA MET A 437 -18.31 31.13 -0.78
C MET A 437 -16.94 31.09 -1.49
N GLU A 438 -15.96 31.89 -1.05
CA GLU A 438 -14.61 31.86 -1.59
C GLU A 438 -13.75 30.83 -0.86
N PRO A 439 -13.02 29.95 -1.59
CA PRO A 439 -12.15 28.97 -0.99
C PRO A 439 -10.77 29.56 -0.66
N THR A 440 -10.17 29.06 0.39
CA THR A 440 -8.74 29.19 0.68
C THR A 440 -8.17 27.78 0.73
N TYR A 441 -7.11 27.52 -0.04
CA TYR A 441 -6.56 26.17 -0.17
C TYR A 441 -5.05 26.14 -0.08
N LYS A 442 -4.52 24.97 0.30
CA LYS A 442 -3.08 24.68 0.34
C LYS A 442 -2.75 23.65 -0.74
N VAL A 443 -1.67 23.91 -1.48
CA VAL A 443 -1.22 23.08 -2.60
C VAL A 443 0.08 22.37 -2.24
N VAL A 444 0.19 21.09 -2.57
CA VAL A 444 1.43 20.32 -2.42
C VAL A 444 2.46 20.84 -3.42
N GLY A 445 3.70 21.03 -2.96
CA GLY A 445 4.83 21.49 -3.79
C GLY A 445 5.50 22.74 -3.24
N ASP A 446 6.38 23.32 -4.06
CA ASP A 446 7.11 24.53 -3.69
C ASP A 446 6.18 25.76 -3.60
N PRO A 447 6.54 26.81 -2.86
CA PRO A 447 5.76 28.05 -2.79
C PRO A 447 5.48 28.62 -4.18
N GLY A 448 4.19 28.83 -4.50
CA GLY A 448 3.75 29.33 -5.81
C GLY A 448 3.36 28.24 -6.80
N THR A 449 3.41 26.95 -6.42
CA THR A 449 2.84 25.86 -7.22
C THR A 449 1.34 26.10 -7.42
N LYS A 450 0.89 26.10 -8.66
CA LYS A 450 -0.53 26.27 -9.00
C LYS A 450 -1.31 24.97 -8.79
N PRO A 451 -2.58 25.04 -8.35
CA PRO A 451 -3.43 23.87 -8.18
C PRO A 451 -3.77 23.24 -9.54
N VAL A 452 -3.72 21.91 -9.62
CA VAL A 452 -4.10 21.13 -10.81
C VAL A 452 -5.18 20.10 -10.52
N GLY A 453 -5.45 19.80 -9.26
CA GLY A 453 -6.47 18.85 -8.82
C GLY A 453 -6.54 18.74 -7.31
N LEU A 454 -7.30 17.75 -6.82
CA LEU A 454 -7.54 17.47 -5.39
C LEU A 454 -6.94 16.12 -5.02
N CYS A 455 -6.14 16.06 -3.96
CA CYS A 455 -5.83 14.76 -3.37
C CYS A 455 -6.89 14.34 -2.34
N GLY A 456 -6.80 13.13 -1.80
CA GLY A 456 -7.82 12.58 -0.89
C GLY A 456 -8.14 13.47 0.30
N SER A 457 -7.13 14.04 0.98
CA SER A 457 -7.35 14.98 2.08
C SER A 457 -8.05 16.26 1.62
N GLY A 458 -7.65 16.81 0.48
CA GLY A 458 -8.30 17.99 -0.11
C GLY A 458 -9.75 17.74 -0.50
N ILE A 459 -10.09 16.53 -0.98
CA ILE A 459 -11.49 16.14 -1.29
C ILE A 459 -12.32 16.10 -0.01
N ILE A 460 -11.80 15.50 1.07
CA ILE A 460 -12.44 15.46 2.39
C ILE A 460 -12.73 16.87 2.87
N ASP A 461 -11.73 17.75 2.82
CA ASP A 461 -11.87 19.14 3.28
C ASP A 461 -12.90 19.90 2.46
N VAL A 462 -12.84 19.81 1.12
CA VAL A 462 -13.79 20.51 0.25
C VAL A 462 -15.22 20.06 0.51
N ILE A 463 -15.49 18.75 0.59
CA ILE A 463 -16.85 18.23 0.81
C ILE A 463 -17.35 18.60 2.21
N SER A 464 -16.48 18.50 3.23
CA SER A 464 -16.80 18.94 4.59
C SER A 464 -17.18 20.43 4.62
N GLU A 465 -16.36 21.28 4.04
CA GLU A 465 -16.62 22.73 4.03
C GLU A 465 -17.87 23.11 3.23
N LEU A 466 -18.13 22.46 2.09
CA LEU A 466 -19.35 22.66 1.33
C LEU A 466 -20.60 22.29 2.15
N PHE A 467 -20.53 21.22 2.95
CA PHE A 467 -21.62 20.81 3.84
C PHE A 467 -21.75 21.75 5.05
N MET A 468 -20.66 22.03 5.75
CA MET A 468 -20.67 22.87 6.96
C MET A 468 -21.08 24.32 6.70
N THR A 469 -20.82 24.84 5.49
CA THR A 469 -21.27 26.18 5.05
C THR A 469 -22.67 26.16 4.45
N GLY A 470 -23.31 25.00 4.32
CA GLY A 470 -24.65 24.84 3.76
C GLY A 470 -24.73 25.09 2.25
N ILE A 471 -23.62 24.97 1.53
CA ILE A 471 -23.59 25.06 0.06
C ILE A 471 -24.18 23.79 -0.56
N ILE A 472 -23.93 22.65 0.05
CA ILE A 472 -24.57 21.37 -0.30
C ILE A 472 -25.48 20.87 0.83
N ASN A 473 -26.49 20.11 0.47
CA ASN A 473 -27.37 19.42 1.41
C ASN A 473 -26.79 18.05 1.83
N PRO A 474 -27.42 17.31 2.78
CA PRO A 474 -26.95 15.98 3.20
C PRO A 474 -26.83 14.93 2.08
N LYS A 475 -27.48 15.14 0.92
CA LYS A 475 -27.35 14.29 -0.27
C LYS A 475 -26.25 14.73 -1.23
N GLY A 476 -25.44 15.71 -0.85
CA GLY A 476 -24.37 16.24 -1.71
C GLY A 476 -24.87 17.09 -2.88
N LYS A 477 -26.12 17.59 -2.86
CA LYS A 477 -26.69 18.45 -3.90
C LYS A 477 -26.50 19.91 -3.56
N PHE A 478 -26.09 20.73 -4.55
CA PHE A 478 -25.95 22.16 -4.38
C PHE A 478 -27.31 22.82 -4.13
N VAL A 479 -27.37 23.66 -3.09
CA VAL A 479 -28.60 24.34 -2.64
C VAL A 479 -28.42 25.84 -2.52
N ARG A 480 -27.22 26.36 -2.78
CA ARG A 480 -26.89 27.79 -2.83
C ARG A 480 -26.36 28.17 -4.21
N GLU A 481 -26.71 29.35 -4.66
CA GLU A 481 -26.21 29.94 -5.92
C GLU A 481 -25.09 30.94 -5.62
N GLY A 482 -24.13 31.05 -6.55
CA GLY A 482 -23.03 31.99 -6.41
C GLY A 482 -22.05 31.90 -7.58
N LYS A 483 -21.04 32.77 -7.59
CA LYS A 483 -20.03 32.84 -8.66
C LYS A 483 -19.28 31.53 -8.89
N ARG A 484 -19.10 30.74 -7.81
CA ARG A 484 -18.34 29.47 -7.83
C ARG A 484 -19.22 28.24 -8.00
N VAL A 485 -20.57 28.38 -7.88
CA VAL A 485 -21.51 27.31 -8.14
C VAL A 485 -22.00 27.42 -9.59
N ARG A 486 -21.89 26.34 -10.35
CA ARG A 486 -22.32 26.26 -11.75
C ARG A 486 -23.27 25.08 -11.92
N HIS A 487 -24.09 25.14 -12.94
CA HIS A 487 -24.92 24.02 -13.36
C HIS A 487 -24.66 23.74 -14.85
N ASP A 488 -24.56 22.48 -15.20
CA ASP A 488 -24.47 22.05 -16.58
C ASP A 488 -25.86 22.09 -17.28
N HIS A 489 -25.90 21.72 -18.53
CA HIS A 489 -27.16 21.72 -19.33
C HIS A 489 -28.17 20.64 -18.86
N TYR A 490 -27.76 19.68 -18.00
CA TYR A 490 -28.63 18.70 -17.34
C TYR A 490 -29.06 19.15 -15.94
N GLY A 491 -28.59 20.29 -15.47
CA GLY A 491 -28.85 20.80 -14.13
C GLY A 491 -27.97 20.18 -13.03
N MET A 492 -26.89 19.50 -13.41
CA MET A 492 -25.91 18.96 -12.46
C MET A 492 -25.01 20.08 -11.95
N GLY A 493 -24.95 20.21 -10.63
CA GLY A 493 -24.15 21.24 -9.97
C GLY A 493 -22.66 20.92 -9.90
N SER A 494 -21.83 21.96 -9.90
CA SER A 494 -20.40 21.89 -9.57
C SER A 494 -19.96 23.11 -8.77
N TYR A 495 -18.88 22.98 -8.01
CA TYR A 495 -18.24 24.07 -7.28
C TYR A 495 -16.80 24.25 -7.76
N VAL A 496 -16.47 25.45 -8.23
CA VAL A 496 -15.15 25.81 -8.74
C VAL A 496 -14.24 26.23 -7.58
N ILE A 497 -13.19 25.43 -7.35
CA ILE A 497 -12.21 25.69 -6.29
C ILE A 497 -11.12 26.66 -6.81
N ALA A 498 -10.62 26.43 -8.03
CA ALA A 498 -9.70 27.34 -8.70
C ALA A 498 -10.13 27.51 -10.17
N PHE A 499 -10.25 28.77 -10.60
CA PHE A 499 -10.52 29.07 -12.00
C PHE A 499 -9.30 28.77 -12.88
N GLU A 500 -9.49 28.60 -14.18
CA GLU A 500 -8.42 28.29 -15.15
C GLU A 500 -7.23 29.27 -15.05
N GLU A 501 -7.51 30.55 -14.80
CA GLU A 501 -6.44 31.58 -14.64
C GLU A 501 -5.59 31.37 -13.37
N GLU A 502 -6.19 30.79 -12.32
CA GLU A 502 -5.55 30.47 -11.04
C GLU A 502 -4.89 29.08 -11.08
N ALA A 503 -5.42 28.17 -11.89
CA ALA A 503 -4.99 26.78 -11.98
C ALA A 503 -3.70 26.61 -12.80
N GLY A 504 -2.99 25.52 -12.54
CA GLY A 504 -1.89 25.02 -13.36
C GLY A 504 -2.33 24.10 -14.49
N SER A 505 -3.64 24.02 -14.74
CA SER A 505 -4.28 23.20 -15.77
C SER A 505 -4.97 24.08 -16.80
N VAL A 506 -5.38 23.48 -17.93
CA VAL A 506 -6.15 24.16 -18.99
C VAL A 506 -7.67 24.16 -18.71
N LYS A 507 -8.05 23.90 -17.48
CA LYS A 507 -9.44 23.85 -17.01
C LYS A 507 -9.52 24.30 -15.57
N ASP A 508 -10.70 24.71 -15.15
CA ASP A 508 -11.03 24.93 -13.75
C ASP A 508 -10.79 23.66 -12.93
N VAL A 509 -10.33 23.81 -11.69
CA VAL A 509 -10.34 22.75 -10.69
C VAL A 509 -11.68 22.83 -9.98
N GLU A 510 -12.55 21.86 -10.22
CA GLU A 510 -13.92 21.86 -9.70
C GLU A 510 -14.29 20.48 -9.15
N ILE A 511 -15.26 20.45 -8.24
CA ILE A 511 -15.90 19.24 -7.75
C ILE A 511 -17.37 19.23 -8.17
N THR A 512 -17.81 18.12 -8.77
CA THR A 512 -19.17 17.96 -9.28
C THR A 512 -20.04 17.18 -8.30
N GLU A 513 -21.37 17.24 -8.46
CA GLU A 513 -22.31 16.40 -7.70
C GLU A 513 -22.06 14.89 -7.93
N VAL A 514 -21.51 14.50 -9.09
CA VAL A 514 -21.15 13.11 -9.37
C VAL A 514 -19.93 12.70 -8.53
N ASP A 515 -18.93 13.58 -8.44
CA ASP A 515 -17.76 13.34 -7.61
C ASP A 515 -18.14 13.21 -6.13
N ILE A 516 -19.02 14.11 -5.66
CA ILE A 516 -19.54 14.10 -4.28
C ILE A 516 -20.30 12.81 -4.01
N ASP A 517 -21.14 12.33 -4.95
CA ASP A 517 -21.89 11.07 -4.81
C ASP A 517 -20.93 9.86 -4.72
N ASN A 518 -19.92 9.80 -5.58
CA ASN A 518 -18.88 8.76 -5.54
C ASN A 518 -18.15 8.76 -4.17
N PHE A 519 -17.81 9.95 -3.68
CA PHE A 519 -17.15 10.11 -2.39
C PHE A 519 -18.06 9.73 -1.21
N ILE A 520 -19.34 10.10 -1.25
CA ILE A 520 -20.35 9.73 -0.23
C ILE A 520 -20.48 8.20 -0.13
N ARG A 521 -20.44 7.48 -1.26
CA ARG A 521 -20.45 6.01 -1.27
C ARG A 521 -19.20 5.44 -0.61
N ALA A 522 -18.03 6.00 -0.92
CA ALA A 522 -16.77 5.54 -0.34
C ALA A 522 -16.74 5.72 1.19
N LYS A 523 -17.11 6.91 1.69
CA LYS A 523 -17.18 7.14 3.14
C LYS A 523 -18.31 6.33 3.81
N GLY A 524 -19.41 6.14 3.08
CA GLY A 524 -20.54 5.33 3.52
C GLY A 524 -20.15 3.87 3.72
N ALA A 525 -19.28 3.31 2.87
CA ALA A 525 -18.75 1.96 3.04
C ALA A 525 -17.95 1.82 4.34
N ILE A 526 -17.12 2.81 4.70
CA ILE A 526 -16.34 2.79 5.94
C ILE A 526 -17.25 2.88 7.16
N PHE A 527 -18.14 3.88 7.22
CA PHE A 527 -18.98 4.08 8.40
C PHE A 527 -19.99 2.95 8.59
N SER A 528 -20.58 2.42 7.51
CA SER A 528 -21.47 1.26 7.59
C SER A 528 -20.76 0.00 8.08
N ALA A 529 -19.49 -0.20 7.71
CA ALA A 529 -18.68 -1.30 8.21
C ALA A 529 -18.44 -1.16 9.72
N ILE A 530 -18.10 0.05 10.20
CA ILE A 530 -17.96 0.35 11.64
C ILE A 530 -19.29 0.03 12.37
N ARG A 531 -20.40 0.57 11.88
CA ARG A 531 -21.72 0.36 12.49
C ARG A 531 -22.13 -1.11 12.50
N THR A 532 -21.95 -1.81 11.37
CA THR A 532 -22.31 -3.23 11.27
C THR A 532 -21.48 -4.09 12.22
N MET A 533 -20.19 -3.80 12.34
CA MET A 533 -19.30 -4.51 13.26
C MET A 533 -19.71 -4.27 14.72
N LEU A 534 -19.98 -3.03 15.13
CA LEU A 534 -20.45 -2.69 16.46
C LEU A 534 -21.81 -3.32 16.76
N ASN A 535 -22.77 -3.20 15.86
CA ASN A 535 -24.11 -3.78 16.01
C ASN A 535 -24.06 -5.32 16.14
N SER A 536 -23.13 -6.00 15.48
CA SER A 536 -22.96 -7.46 15.62
C SER A 536 -22.47 -7.90 17.00
N LEU A 537 -21.98 -6.95 17.80
CA LEU A 537 -21.48 -7.13 19.16
C LEU A 537 -22.42 -6.50 20.21
N ASP A 538 -23.56 -5.94 19.79
CA ASP A 538 -24.45 -5.12 20.63
C ASP A 538 -23.73 -3.89 21.26
N PHE A 539 -22.77 -3.31 20.54
CA PHE A 539 -22.03 -2.12 20.97
C PHE A 539 -22.54 -0.86 20.25
N ASP A 540 -22.45 0.25 20.95
CA ASP A 540 -22.72 1.59 20.42
C ASP A 540 -21.41 2.32 20.08
N VAL A 541 -21.51 3.30 19.16
CA VAL A 541 -20.37 4.14 18.74
C VAL A 541 -19.71 4.86 19.92
N SER A 542 -20.48 5.25 20.94
CA SER A 542 -19.98 5.90 22.16
C SER A 542 -19.06 5.02 23.01
N MET A 543 -19.04 3.72 22.76
CA MET A 543 -18.16 2.77 23.45
C MET A 543 -16.74 2.72 22.86
N ILE A 544 -16.49 3.44 21.77
CA ILE A 544 -15.15 3.55 21.20
C ILE A 544 -14.34 4.56 22.03
N ASP A 545 -13.27 4.08 22.65
CA ASP A 545 -12.38 4.92 23.44
C ASP A 545 -11.32 5.60 22.58
N ASP A 546 -10.70 4.89 21.64
CA ASP A 546 -9.64 5.39 20.75
C ASP A 546 -9.83 4.89 19.31
N VAL A 547 -9.39 5.70 18.34
CA VAL A 547 -9.37 5.35 16.92
C VAL A 547 -7.94 5.49 16.37
N TYR A 548 -7.39 4.39 15.89
CA TYR A 548 -6.07 4.34 15.26
C TYR A 548 -6.24 4.32 13.75
N VAL A 549 -5.71 5.33 13.06
CA VAL A 549 -5.82 5.48 11.60
C VAL A 549 -4.46 5.23 10.96
N ALA A 550 -4.39 4.27 10.04
CA ALA A 550 -3.21 3.94 9.25
C ALA A 550 -3.43 4.20 7.74
N GLY A 551 -2.38 4.01 6.98
CA GLY A 551 -2.37 4.17 5.53
C GLY A 551 -1.86 5.53 5.06
N GLY A 552 -1.39 5.60 3.82
CA GLY A 552 -0.76 6.80 3.26
C GLY A 552 -1.68 8.02 3.18
N ILE A 553 -2.99 7.81 3.12
CA ILE A 553 -4.00 8.88 3.10
C ILE A 553 -4.14 9.50 4.49
N GLY A 554 -4.01 8.71 5.55
CA GLY A 554 -4.23 9.13 6.93
C GLY A 554 -3.34 10.30 7.38
N SER A 555 -2.12 10.41 6.85
CA SER A 555 -1.17 11.49 7.23
C SER A 555 -1.64 12.90 6.91
N GLY A 556 -2.53 13.04 5.94
CA GLY A 556 -3.04 14.35 5.48
C GLY A 556 -4.49 14.63 5.87
N ILE A 557 -5.19 13.70 6.50
CA ILE A 557 -6.61 13.87 6.81
C ILE A 557 -6.80 14.83 7.99
N ASN A 558 -7.65 15.83 7.77
CA ASN A 558 -8.23 16.59 8.87
C ASN A 558 -9.32 15.75 9.54
N MET A 559 -9.05 15.27 10.76
CA MET A 559 -9.98 14.37 11.47
C MET A 559 -11.34 15.03 11.75
N ALA A 560 -11.37 16.34 12.04
CA ALA A 560 -12.63 17.05 12.21
C ALA A 560 -13.47 16.99 10.92
N ASN A 561 -12.86 17.23 9.76
CA ASN A 561 -13.54 17.17 8.48
C ASN A 561 -14.01 15.75 8.13
N ALA A 562 -13.24 14.72 8.50
CA ALA A 562 -13.64 13.33 8.32
C ALA A 562 -14.86 12.95 9.20
N VAL A 563 -14.95 13.50 10.42
CA VAL A 563 -16.12 13.38 11.28
C VAL A 563 -17.30 14.18 10.72
N HIS A 564 -17.09 15.41 10.25
CA HIS A 564 -18.14 16.26 9.67
C HIS A 564 -18.88 15.60 8.50
N ILE A 565 -18.16 14.87 7.67
CA ILE A 565 -18.77 14.13 6.55
C ILE A 565 -19.35 12.78 6.95
N GLY A 566 -19.18 12.35 8.19
CA GLY A 566 -19.64 11.05 8.69
C GLY A 566 -18.84 9.87 8.15
N MET A 567 -17.56 10.05 7.94
CA MET A 567 -16.61 8.99 7.60
C MET A 567 -16.15 8.24 8.85
N PHE A 568 -15.89 8.98 9.92
CA PHE A 568 -15.48 8.48 11.21
C PHE A 568 -16.51 8.77 12.29
N PRO A 569 -16.47 8.02 13.42
CA PRO A 569 -17.35 8.24 14.56
C PRO A 569 -17.22 9.65 15.13
N ASP A 570 -18.33 10.20 15.62
CA ASP A 570 -18.36 11.49 16.33
C ASP A 570 -17.90 11.32 17.78
N ILE A 571 -16.59 11.27 17.96
CA ILE A 571 -15.90 11.20 19.25
C ILE A 571 -14.91 12.36 19.38
N PRO A 572 -14.42 12.69 20.59
CA PRO A 572 -13.43 13.74 20.77
C PRO A 572 -12.18 13.57 19.89
N LEU A 573 -11.73 14.64 19.25
CA LEU A 573 -10.64 14.58 18.26
C LEU A 573 -9.31 14.10 18.83
N GLU A 574 -9.07 14.31 20.14
CA GLU A 574 -7.87 13.82 20.84
C GLU A 574 -7.79 12.30 20.94
N LYS A 575 -8.88 11.59 20.66
CA LYS A 575 -8.95 10.12 20.62
C LYS A 575 -8.55 9.53 19.26
N PHE A 576 -8.28 10.37 18.26
CA PHE A 576 -7.79 9.93 16.95
C PHE A 576 -6.28 9.95 16.92
N HIS A 577 -5.67 8.83 16.53
CA HIS A 577 -4.24 8.64 16.49
C HIS A 577 -3.82 8.16 15.09
N TYR A 578 -3.03 8.97 14.38
CA TYR A 578 -2.41 8.51 13.13
C TYR A 578 -1.17 7.68 13.46
N ILE A 579 -1.08 6.47 12.87
CA ILE A 579 -0.01 5.49 13.15
C ILE A 579 0.85 5.13 11.93
N GLY A 580 0.82 5.93 10.88
CA GLY A 580 1.67 5.81 9.70
C GLY A 580 1.36 4.61 8.82
N ASN A 581 2.38 4.10 8.11
CA ASN A 581 2.30 2.81 7.42
C ASN A 581 2.49 1.68 8.43
N SER A 582 1.38 1.30 9.07
CA SER A 582 1.38 0.25 10.10
C SER A 582 1.72 -1.14 9.53
N SER A 583 1.40 -1.40 8.27
CA SER A 583 1.74 -2.62 7.54
C SER A 583 3.26 -2.78 7.41
N LEU A 584 3.97 -1.75 6.90
CA LEU A 584 5.43 -1.77 6.78
C LEU A 584 6.12 -1.82 8.15
N THR A 585 5.62 -1.03 9.12
CA THR A 585 6.16 -1.03 10.50
C THR A 585 5.99 -2.39 11.16
N GLY A 586 4.82 -3.03 11.00
CA GLY A 586 4.57 -4.38 11.50
C GLY A 586 5.43 -5.44 10.80
N ALA A 587 5.61 -5.34 9.48
CA ALA A 587 6.55 -6.21 8.74
C ALA A 587 7.99 -6.07 9.25
N TYR A 588 8.44 -4.84 9.53
CA TYR A 588 9.73 -4.58 10.15
C TYR A 588 9.84 -5.25 11.53
N LEU A 589 8.83 -5.09 12.40
CA LEU A 589 8.83 -5.68 13.74
C LEU A 589 8.87 -7.21 13.69
N MET A 590 8.06 -7.83 12.82
CA MET A 590 8.07 -9.29 12.60
C MET A 590 9.40 -9.79 12.04
N LEU A 591 10.04 -9.01 11.16
CA LEU A 591 11.34 -9.34 10.59
C LEU A 591 12.44 -9.32 11.65
N HIS A 592 12.50 -8.23 12.42
CA HIS A 592 13.57 -7.98 13.38
C HIS A 592 13.37 -8.73 14.71
N SER A 593 12.11 -9.09 15.05
CA SER A 593 11.76 -9.70 16.34
C SER A 593 11.00 -11.01 16.18
N THR A 594 11.61 -12.11 16.65
CA THR A 594 10.92 -13.41 16.73
C THR A 594 9.74 -13.39 17.71
N PRO A 595 9.80 -12.72 18.88
CA PRO A 595 8.64 -12.50 19.73
C PRO A 595 7.51 -11.73 19.05
N ALA A 596 7.81 -10.67 18.28
CA ALA A 596 6.82 -9.91 17.53
C ALA A 596 6.16 -10.76 16.43
N GLU A 597 6.96 -11.55 15.69
CA GLU A 597 6.44 -12.52 14.71
C GLU A 597 5.43 -13.49 15.37
N LYS A 598 5.80 -14.09 16.49
CA LYS A 598 4.91 -15.01 17.24
C LYS A 598 3.65 -14.30 17.72
N LYS A 599 3.77 -13.08 18.23
CA LYS A 599 2.63 -12.28 18.70
C LYS A 599 1.67 -12.00 17.54
N THR A 600 2.15 -11.65 16.36
CA THR A 600 1.30 -11.42 15.18
C THR A 600 0.53 -12.68 14.78
N TYR A 601 1.16 -13.86 14.82
CA TYR A 601 0.45 -15.13 14.57
C TYR A 601 -0.60 -15.44 15.66
N GLU A 602 -0.32 -15.10 16.91
CA GLU A 602 -1.29 -15.21 18.01
C GLU A 602 -2.48 -14.27 17.79
N LEU A 603 -2.24 -13.00 17.46
CA LEU A 603 -3.26 -12.01 17.17
C LEU A 603 -4.19 -12.48 16.05
N ALA A 604 -3.62 -12.93 14.92
CA ALA A 604 -4.39 -13.46 13.80
C ALA A 604 -5.25 -14.67 14.18
N SER A 605 -4.73 -15.55 15.04
CA SER A 605 -5.46 -16.76 15.47
C SER A 605 -6.62 -16.46 16.43
N ASN A 606 -6.55 -15.33 17.16
CA ASN A 606 -7.55 -14.91 18.15
C ASN A 606 -8.53 -13.86 17.60
N MET A 607 -8.33 -13.38 16.37
CA MET A 607 -9.18 -12.39 15.72
C MET A 607 -10.35 -13.04 14.99
N THR A 608 -11.55 -12.55 15.23
CA THR A 608 -12.75 -13.00 14.52
C THR A 608 -12.92 -12.18 13.24
N TYR A 609 -13.10 -12.85 12.10
CA TYR A 609 -13.41 -12.20 10.83
C TYR A 609 -14.93 -12.12 10.62
N LEU A 610 -15.43 -10.92 10.34
CA LEU A 610 -16.82 -10.65 9.98
C LEU A 610 -16.91 -10.38 8.47
N GLU A 611 -17.55 -11.27 7.74
CA GLU A 611 -17.87 -11.07 6.33
C GLU A 611 -19.14 -10.20 6.21
N LEU A 612 -18.98 -8.91 5.88
CA LEU A 612 -20.05 -7.93 5.85
C LEU A 612 -21.18 -8.31 4.90
N SER A 613 -20.87 -8.95 3.76
CA SER A 613 -21.85 -9.36 2.76
C SER A 613 -22.86 -10.39 3.28
N THR A 614 -22.51 -11.09 4.36
CA THR A 614 -23.39 -12.09 4.99
C THR A 614 -24.29 -11.50 6.11
N VAL A 615 -24.07 -10.23 6.50
CA VAL A 615 -24.84 -9.58 7.53
C VAL A 615 -26.12 -8.98 6.93
N PRO A 616 -27.32 -9.43 7.31
CA PRO A 616 -28.58 -9.01 6.66
C PRO A 616 -28.83 -7.50 6.69
N THR A 617 -28.38 -6.81 7.75
CA THR A 617 -28.60 -5.37 7.96
C THR A 617 -27.52 -4.48 7.32
N TYR A 618 -26.47 -5.05 6.75
CA TYR A 618 -25.35 -4.27 6.22
C TYR A 618 -25.77 -3.28 5.13
N MET A 619 -26.64 -3.71 4.22
CA MET A 619 -27.11 -2.83 3.13
C MET A 619 -27.97 -1.67 3.63
N ASP A 620 -28.75 -1.87 4.69
CA ASP A 620 -29.54 -0.79 5.29
C ASP A 620 -28.63 0.24 5.97
N GLU A 621 -27.59 -0.22 6.69
CA GLU A 621 -26.55 0.64 7.28
C GLU A 621 -25.77 1.39 6.20
N PHE A 622 -25.43 0.73 5.07
CA PHE A 622 -24.75 1.38 3.97
C PHE A 622 -25.58 2.50 3.35
N VAL A 623 -26.87 2.24 3.06
CA VAL A 623 -27.78 3.26 2.51
C VAL A 623 -27.94 4.43 3.49
N ALA A 624 -28.04 4.16 4.78
CA ALA A 624 -28.12 5.18 5.80
C ALA A 624 -26.84 6.03 5.90
N ALA A 625 -25.68 5.41 5.72
CA ALA A 625 -24.39 6.08 5.71
C ALA A 625 -24.10 6.86 4.41
N CYS A 626 -24.88 6.66 3.32
CA CYS A 626 -24.75 7.43 2.08
C CYS A 626 -25.41 8.83 2.19
N PHE A 627 -25.30 9.48 3.34
CA PHE A 627 -25.71 10.87 3.59
C PHE A 627 -24.62 11.56 4.42
N ILE A 628 -24.54 12.88 4.35
CA ILE A 628 -23.59 13.69 5.13
C ILE A 628 -24.33 14.31 6.33
N PRO A 629 -23.90 14.05 7.58
CA PRO A 629 -22.97 12.98 7.97
C PRO A 629 -23.61 11.60 7.89
N HIS A 630 -24.91 11.47 8.18
CA HIS A 630 -25.69 10.24 8.22
C HIS A 630 -27.19 10.55 8.18
N THR A 631 -28.06 9.58 7.83
CA THR A 631 -29.52 9.76 7.94
C THR A 631 -29.98 9.94 9.40
N ASP A 632 -29.35 9.21 10.33
CA ASP A 632 -29.55 9.40 11.77
C ASP A 632 -28.52 10.41 12.29
N THR A 633 -28.93 11.67 12.41
CA THR A 633 -28.08 12.77 12.90
C THR A 633 -27.77 12.69 14.40
N HIS A 634 -28.47 11.86 15.18
CA HIS A 634 -28.14 11.62 16.58
C HIS A 634 -26.80 10.92 16.78
N LEU A 635 -26.27 10.26 15.74
CA LEU A 635 -24.93 9.69 15.75
C LEU A 635 -23.81 10.75 15.59
N PHE A 636 -24.17 12.01 15.22
CA PHE A 636 -23.24 13.09 14.96
C PHE A 636 -23.65 14.40 15.64
N PRO A 637 -23.84 14.39 16.99
CA PRO A 637 -24.37 15.55 17.71
C PRO A 637 -23.42 16.76 17.64
N SER A 638 -22.09 16.56 17.69
CA SER A 638 -21.12 17.67 17.65
C SER A 638 -21.11 18.35 16.29
N VAL A 639 -21.24 17.57 15.21
CA VAL A 639 -21.30 18.08 13.83
C VAL A 639 -22.53 18.94 13.62
N MET A 640 -23.69 18.50 14.09
CA MET A 640 -24.94 19.24 13.95
C MET A 640 -24.94 20.53 14.77
N GLU A 641 -24.34 20.49 15.96
CA GLU A 641 -24.19 21.69 16.80
C GLU A 641 -23.24 22.72 16.15
N GLU A 642 -22.09 22.27 15.61
CA GLU A 642 -21.13 23.12 14.94
C GLU A 642 -21.70 23.75 13.66
N GLN A 643 -22.42 22.96 12.84
CA GLN A 643 -23.07 23.47 11.63
C GLN A 643 -24.08 24.59 11.92
N GLN A 644 -24.80 24.50 13.04
CA GLN A 644 -25.74 25.54 13.47
C GLN A 644 -25.03 26.82 13.94
N LYS A 645 -23.83 26.69 14.52
CA LYS A 645 -23.04 27.83 15.02
C LYS A 645 -22.28 28.55 13.89
N ARG A 646 -21.89 27.86 12.84
CA ARG A 646 -21.30 28.45 11.64
C ARG A 646 -22.35 29.16 10.81
#